data_9ee6034aa58ed3a7c4f73a158eb11612
#
_entry.id   9ee6034aa58ed3a7c4f73a158eb11612
#
_cell.length_a   1.000
_cell.length_b   1.000
_cell.length_c   1.000
_cell.angle_alpha   90.00
_cell.angle_beta   90.00
_cell.angle_gamma   90.00
#
_symmetry.space_group_name_H-M   'P 1'
#
loop_
_entity.id
_entity.type
_entity.pdbx_description
1 polymer ?
#
loop_
_entity_poly.entity_id
_entity_poly.type
_entity_poly.pdbx_seq_one_letter_code
_entity_poly.pdbx_strand_id
1 'polypeptide(L)'
;MQITRWLWGLLATLLIVGGLHAQDDLSSAITLTVDAGYAGHYRENYWLPVRVQVRNDGPDLNGTLTIRPETSGRVVSNTYSTPLDLPANSEKVAFLYIQARTSPPQIIVELLDSQGTRVEQTAAALLYTEVQDALHVIVQDAGRGTSVNTASLHTANHAAFDVAWTVNSVPDYAPSLKAVNTIWLDGVDTNAFSATQRTALREWVASGGHLVVIGGPNAAAMAGGLTEILPFIPTGAVRINDLSELADFALHPTEELTGETLIVSGEVAPEGRVLASSGDHPLLVRRSVGGGTVDYLTVDPLLAPLINWTGRADLWQQIVVSTPPRPFWTQQAVTLSSMATAMSILPGIELLPPVGSMALFLLSYIIIIGPINYWILNRLNRRGWAWVTIPMCIIAFTMLAWSVGFNLRGSNITLSRIQVVQAWPDQEAAQVDQYVSILAPRRAVYSLQPPANRLLRVLPTVSTGGLLTEALTQSTANIVQTNTFTAERFAVDGGIFANFGVSGTRPRPAITGTFTLTYQSDGIQAWQGSIRNESDETIYDAVLLARGVVYTLKEPLAPGDLLTFNASDLPLDSSTALASPAPLELPYGRLQILRENFQTRQFDQQSQRAILNERPINSLTGIALQQAERRKALINAYVFDQFGASGRGNNVYLVGWSDAPGDDIELEGATFTPLDTTLYFIQLESNIEPPTGQNVTIMPDQFTWFSLERKEVSGEGLNNMTLLPGTSVIMQYTPLPGAVLDQVDELVLYLDRGSGFGRQVGISLWNWAREEWDALNDTNVEDYSVFSPERYLGAQNTVRIRLSLLVDVDYGSAWIRRFSLMQRGQFLTTESTEN
;
A
#
# COMPACT_ATOMS: atom_id res chain seq x y z
N MET A 1 -36.18 -54.55 49.80
CA MET A 1 -36.26 -53.13 49.29
C MET A 1 -34.94 -52.54 48.84
N GLN A 2 -33.90 -53.38 48.50
CA GLN A 2 -32.62 -52.94 48.01
C GLN A 2 -32.27 -53.39 46.53
N ILE A 3 -33.09 -54.31 46.02
CA ILE A 3 -32.85 -54.82 44.63
C ILE A 3 -33.50 -53.95 43.55
N THR A 4 -34.54 -53.20 43.88
CA THR A 4 -35.25 -52.32 42.95
C THR A 4 -34.50 -51.00 42.66
N ARG A 5 -33.55 -50.60 43.48
CA ARG A 5 -32.71 -49.40 43.28
C ARG A 5 -31.57 -49.62 42.28
N TRP A 6 -31.13 -50.85 42.08
CA TRP A 6 -30.05 -51.17 41.15
C TRP A 6 -30.56 -51.32 39.70
N LEU A 7 -31.82 -51.71 39.51
CA LEU A 7 -32.43 -51.81 38.19
C LEU A 7 -32.74 -50.44 37.55
N TRP A 8 -33.04 -49.41 38.33
CA TRP A 8 -33.25 -48.06 37.86
C TRP A 8 -31.92 -47.35 37.57
N GLY A 9 -30.84 -47.69 38.23
CA GLY A 9 -29.47 -47.18 37.91
C GLY A 9 -28.92 -47.75 36.62
N LEU A 10 -29.22 -48.99 36.29
CA LEU A 10 -28.80 -49.65 35.06
C LEU A 10 -29.64 -49.23 33.81
N LEU A 11 -30.90 -48.87 34.02
CA LEU A 11 -31.76 -48.35 32.98
C LEU A 11 -31.43 -46.89 32.63
N ALA A 12 -31.01 -46.10 33.62
CA ALA A 12 -30.57 -44.71 33.42
C ALA A 12 -29.19 -44.61 32.73
N THR A 13 -28.32 -45.60 32.95
CA THR A 13 -27.01 -45.66 32.23
C THR A 13 -27.13 -46.18 30.81
N LEU A 14 -28.15 -46.98 30.49
CA LEU A 14 -28.41 -47.44 29.13
C LEU A 14 -29.13 -46.39 28.27
N LEU A 15 -29.79 -45.40 28.83
CA LEU A 15 -30.45 -44.29 28.10
C LEU A 15 -29.47 -43.11 27.85
N ILE A 16 -28.33 -43.07 28.54
CA ILE A 16 -27.31 -42.02 28.31
C ILE A 16 -26.31 -42.44 27.21
N VAL A 17 -26.20 -43.75 26.90
CA VAL A 17 -25.27 -44.22 25.88
C VAL A 17 -25.87 -44.17 24.45
N GLY A 18 -27.19 -43.95 24.32
CA GLY A 18 -27.87 -43.89 23.03
C GLY A 18 -27.87 -42.55 22.34
N GLY A 19 -27.32 -41.50 22.94
CA GLY A 19 -27.32 -40.13 22.43
C GLY A 19 -26.00 -39.59 21.88
N LEU A 20 -24.93 -40.42 21.94
CA LEU A 20 -23.56 -39.99 21.58
C LEU A 20 -23.06 -40.51 20.22
N HIS A 21 -23.88 -41.26 19.50
CA HIS A 21 -23.43 -41.86 18.22
C HIS A 21 -23.92 -41.18 16.93
N ALA A 22 -24.69 -40.10 17.02
CA ALA A 22 -25.14 -39.38 15.83
C ALA A 22 -24.26 -38.17 15.48
N GLN A 23 -23.31 -37.80 16.36
CA GLN A 23 -22.44 -36.65 16.14
C GLN A 23 -21.05 -37.05 15.63
N ASP A 24 -20.62 -38.28 15.86
CA ASP A 24 -19.33 -38.79 15.37
C ASP A 24 -19.35 -39.20 13.90
N ASP A 25 -20.53 -39.54 13.34
CA ASP A 25 -20.63 -40.00 11.94
C ASP A 25 -20.58 -38.87 10.92
N LEU A 26 -20.94 -37.63 11.30
CA LEU A 26 -20.86 -36.46 10.40
C LEU A 26 -19.46 -35.85 10.38
N SER A 27 -18.75 -35.84 11.48
CA SER A 27 -17.40 -35.28 11.56
C SER A 27 -16.36 -36.14 10.82
N SER A 28 -16.61 -37.45 10.69
CA SER A 28 -15.76 -38.36 9.92
C SER A 28 -15.97 -38.30 8.41
N ALA A 29 -17.09 -37.71 7.96
CA ALA A 29 -17.48 -37.64 6.55
C ALA A 29 -17.09 -36.30 5.89
N ILE A 30 -16.72 -35.30 6.68
CA ILE A 30 -16.30 -33.98 6.18
C ILE A 30 -14.80 -33.78 6.43
N THR A 31 -14.11 -33.31 5.40
CA THR A 31 -12.68 -32.93 5.50
C THR A 31 -12.49 -31.49 5.10
N LEU A 32 -11.83 -30.71 5.97
CA LEU A 32 -11.45 -29.33 5.70
C LEU A 32 -9.93 -29.26 5.44
N THR A 33 -9.57 -28.76 4.26
CA THR A 33 -8.17 -28.39 3.95
C THR A 33 -8.10 -26.88 3.79
N VAL A 34 -7.17 -26.23 4.51
CA VAL A 34 -7.06 -24.79 4.58
C VAL A 34 -5.70 -24.33 4.10
N ASP A 35 -5.70 -23.51 3.07
CA ASP A 35 -4.55 -22.77 2.59
C ASP A 35 -4.73 -21.30 3.02
N ALA A 36 -4.01 -20.89 4.05
CA ALA A 36 -4.13 -19.55 4.60
C ALA A 36 -3.08 -18.61 4.00
N GLY A 37 -3.55 -17.54 3.38
CA GLY A 37 -2.69 -16.50 2.85
C GLY A 37 -1.69 -17.01 1.82
N TYR A 38 -0.45 -16.67 2.03
CA TYR A 38 0.65 -16.94 1.12
C TYR A 38 1.54 -18.02 1.74
N ALA A 39 1.12 -19.30 1.64
CA ALA A 39 1.74 -20.43 2.32
C ALA A 39 1.88 -20.22 3.85
N GLY A 40 0.87 -19.63 4.47
CA GLY A 40 0.87 -19.24 5.88
C GLY A 40 1.39 -17.83 6.14
N HIS A 41 2.12 -17.22 5.23
CA HIS A 41 2.63 -15.86 5.40
C HIS A 41 1.52 -14.82 5.34
N TYR A 42 1.59 -13.81 6.22
CA TYR A 42 0.68 -12.65 6.20
C TYR A 42 1.41 -11.38 6.60
N ARG A 43 0.88 -10.25 6.15
CA ARG A 43 1.31 -8.90 6.57
C ARG A 43 0.21 -8.22 7.35
N GLU A 44 0.58 -7.51 8.39
CA GLU A 44 -0.37 -6.75 9.19
C GLU A 44 -1.05 -5.65 8.36
N ASN A 45 -2.35 -5.47 8.55
CA ASN A 45 -3.19 -4.50 7.85
C ASN A 45 -3.45 -4.77 6.36
N TYR A 46 -2.89 -5.84 5.79
CA TYR A 46 -3.23 -6.31 4.45
C TYR A 46 -4.36 -7.35 4.50
N TRP A 47 -5.03 -7.51 3.40
CA TRP A 47 -5.99 -8.58 3.21
C TRP A 47 -5.27 -9.93 3.09
N LEU A 48 -5.84 -10.93 3.72
CA LEU A 48 -5.37 -12.31 3.70
C LEU A 48 -6.41 -13.18 3.02
N PRO A 49 -6.16 -13.70 1.82
CA PRO A 49 -7.04 -14.67 1.20
C PRO A 49 -6.88 -16.01 1.91
N VAL A 50 -7.99 -16.64 2.27
CA VAL A 50 -8.01 -17.98 2.86
C VAL A 50 -8.81 -18.88 1.95
N ARG A 51 -8.14 -19.83 1.33
CA ARG A 51 -8.73 -20.85 0.48
C ARG A 51 -9.08 -22.06 1.35
N VAL A 52 -10.35 -22.42 1.37
CA VAL A 52 -10.83 -23.59 2.11
C VAL A 52 -11.42 -24.58 1.11
N GLN A 53 -10.85 -25.77 1.07
CA GLN A 53 -11.37 -26.90 0.31
C GLN A 53 -12.14 -27.79 1.27
N VAL A 54 -13.41 -28.02 0.95
CA VAL A 54 -14.33 -28.80 1.77
C VAL A 54 -14.76 -30.00 0.96
N ARG A 55 -14.43 -31.17 1.46
CA ARG A 55 -14.84 -32.44 0.88
C ARG A 55 -15.90 -33.09 1.76
N ASN A 56 -17.02 -33.45 1.13
CA ASN A 56 -18.14 -34.12 1.77
C ASN A 56 -18.26 -35.56 1.23
N ASP A 57 -17.86 -36.54 2.02
CA ASP A 57 -18.05 -37.97 1.73
C ASP A 57 -19.34 -38.51 2.39
N GLY A 58 -20.17 -37.63 2.98
CA GLY A 58 -21.41 -37.93 3.64
C GLY A 58 -22.66 -37.46 2.89
N PRO A 59 -23.83 -37.33 3.56
CA PRO A 59 -25.06 -36.81 2.99
C PRO A 59 -24.95 -35.31 2.68
N ASP A 60 -26.00 -34.81 1.94
CA ASP A 60 -26.12 -33.38 1.65
C ASP A 60 -26.06 -32.54 2.94
N LEU A 61 -25.25 -31.49 2.92
CA LEU A 61 -25.10 -30.57 4.03
C LEU A 61 -25.24 -29.12 3.54
N ASN A 62 -26.20 -28.40 4.10
CA ASN A 62 -26.31 -26.96 3.98
C ASN A 62 -25.77 -26.33 5.25
N GLY A 63 -24.73 -25.51 5.12
CA GLY A 63 -24.02 -24.95 6.26
C GLY A 63 -23.43 -23.59 6.01
N THR A 64 -22.66 -23.16 6.95
CA THR A 64 -21.91 -21.91 6.90
C THR A 64 -20.46 -22.16 7.26
N LEU A 65 -19.57 -21.81 6.37
CA LEU A 65 -18.13 -21.81 6.65
C LEU A 65 -17.77 -20.51 7.36
N THR A 66 -17.11 -20.61 8.50
CA THR A 66 -16.72 -19.46 9.31
C THR A 66 -15.23 -19.46 9.60
N ILE A 67 -14.64 -18.28 9.60
CA ILE A 67 -13.22 -18.06 9.98
C ILE A 67 -13.15 -17.05 11.10
N ARG A 68 -12.36 -17.39 12.12
CA ARG A 68 -12.03 -16.48 13.23
C ARG A 68 -10.53 -16.44 13.41
N PRO A 69 -9.90 -15.24 13.34
CA PRO A 69 -8.52 -15.07 13.80
C PRO A 69 -8.47 -15.31 15.31
N GLU A 70 -7.58 -16.21 15.76
CA GLU A 70 -7.38 -16.44 17.18
C GLU A 70 -6.28 -15.53 17.69
N THR A 71 -6.61 -14.72 18.70
CA THR A 71 -5.64 -13.86 19.38
C THR A 71 -5.43 -14.38 20.79
N SER A 72 -4.19 -14.49 21.22
CA SER A 72 -3.82 -14.92 22.56
C SER A 72 -4.39 -13.96 23.62
N GLY A 73 -5.47 -14.40 24.26
CA GLY A 73 -6.00 -13.80 25.46
C GLY A 73 -6.83 -12.52 25.28
N ARG A 74 -8.15 -12.65 25.28
CA ARG A 74 -9.12 -11.56 25.42
C ARG A 74 -9.30 -10.64 24.21
N VAL A 75 -9.58 -11.17 23.06
CA VAL A 75 -10.01 -10.32 21.96
C VAL A 75 -11.31 -10.83 21.37
N VAL A 76 -12.25 -9.92 21.29
CA VAL A 76 -13.45 -10.08 20.51
C VAL A 76 -13.00 -10.02 19.05
N SER A 77 -12.91 -11.14 18.40
CA SER A 77 -12.52 -11.23 16.99
C SER A 77 -13.75 -11.09 16.10
N ASN A 78 -13.59 -10.39 14.98
CA ASN A 78 -14.59 -10.42 13.94
C ASN A 78 -14.70 -11.82 13.38
N THR A 79 -15.91 -12.20 13.00
CA THR A 79 -16.18 -13.46 12.32
C THR A 79 -16.37 -13.17 10.83
N TYR A 80 -15.77 -13.99 10.00
CA TYR A 80 -15.95 -13.96 8.55
C TYR A 80 -16.66 -15.24 8.15
N SER A 81 -17.74 -15.14 7.41
CA SER A 81 -18.56 -16.30 7.09
C SER A 81 -19.03 -16.29 5.63
N THR A 82 -19.26 -17.47 5.10
CA THR A 82 -19.88 -17.65 3.79
C THR A 82 -20.86 -18.84 3.84
N PRO A 83 -22.05 -18.73 3.28
CA PRO A 83 -22.95 -19.88 3.15
C PRO A 83 -22.32 -20.90 2.21
N LEU A 84 -22.44 -22.17 2.54
CA LEU A 84 -21.87 -23.27 1.79
C LEU A 84 -22.89 -24.41 1.67
N ASP A 85 -23.25 -24.71 0.45
CA ASP A 85 -24.09 -25.86 0.09
C ASP A 85 -23.19 -26.99 -0.41
N LEU A 86 -23.20 -28.15 0.26
CA LEU A 86 -22.33 -29.29 0.02
C LEU A 86 -23.19 -30.52 -0.30
N PRO A 87 -23.43 -30.83 -1.56
CA PRO A 87 -24.07 -32.11 -1.96
C PRO A 87 -23.27 -33.32 -1.46
N ALA A 88 -23.94 -34.46 -1.35
CA ALA A 88 -23.30 -35.71 -1.01
C ALA A 88 -22.18 -36.07 -1.99
N ASN A 89 -21.08 -36.59 -1.49
CA ASN A 89 -19.90 -36.98 -2.28
C ASN A 89 -19.39 -35.85 -3.19
N SER A 90 -19.34 -34.63 -2.66
CA SER A 90 -18.88 -33.45 -3.39
C SER A 90 -17.66 -32.81 -2.75
N GLU A 91 -16.97 -32.01 -3.58
CA GLU A 91 -15.86 -31.18 -3.13
C GLU A 91 -16.11 -29.75 -3.60
N LYS A 92 -15.97 -28.79 -2.70
CA LYS A 92 -16.09 -27.36 -3.00
C LYS A 92 -14.92 -26.58 -2.45
N VAL A 93 -14.55 -25.54 -3.18
CA VAL A 93 -13.55 -24.57 -2.77
C VAL A 93 -14.25 -23.24 -2.50
N ALA A 94 -13.97 -22.66 -1.36
CA ALA A 94 -14.42 -21.33 -0.98
C ALA A 94 -13.22 -20.44 -0.63
N PHE A 95 -13.26 -19.19 -1.08
CA PHE A 95 -12.34 -18.15 -0.62
C PHE A 95 -13.04 -17.28 0.41
N LEU A 96 -12.36 -17.04 1.53
CA LEU A 96 -12.74 -15.99 2.48
C LEU A 96 -11.58 -15.00 2.61
N TYR A 97 -11.92 -13.74 2.68
CA TYR A 97 -10.94 -12.65 2.78
C TYR A 97 -11.01 -12.07 4.18
N ILE A 98 -9.92 -12.20 4.91
CA ILE A 98 -9.84 -11.77 6.29
C ILE A 98 -8.73 -10.73 6.47
N GLN A 99 -8.73 -10.07 7.60
CA GLN A 99 -7.61 -9.23 8.02
C GLN A 99 -6.99 -9.82 9.28
N ALA A 100 -5.74 -10.26 9.15
CA ALA A 100 -4.94 -10.65 10.30
C ALA A 100 -4.31 -9.40 10.94
N ARG A 101 -4.41 -9.30 12.26
CA ARG A 101 -3.78 -8.26 13.06
C ARG A 101 -2.57 -8.81 13.78
N THR A 102 -1.86 -7.91 14.46
CA THR A 102 -0.69 -8.22 15.27
C THR A 102 -0.85 -9.55 16.00
N SER A 103 -0.07 -10.53 15.61
CA SER A 103 0.08 -11.85 16.26
C SER A 103 -1.20 -12.68 16.45
N PRO A 104 -1.99 -12.98 15.42
CA PRO A 104 -2.78 -14.19 15.51
C PRO A 104 -1.83 -15.38 15.26
N PRO A 105 -1.60 -16.27 16.24
CA PRO A 105 -0.78 -17.46 16.02
C PRO A 105 -1.42 -18.40 15.02
N GLN A 106 -2.75 -18.32 14.83
CA GLN A 106 -3.54 -19.17 13.93
C GLN A 106 -4.90 -18.58 13.63
N ILE A 107 -5.51 -19.10 12.57
CA ILE A 107 -6.93 -18.90 12.30
C ILE A 107 -7.68 -20.21 12.55
N ILE A 108 -8.89 -20.08 13.07
CA ILE A 108 -9.79 -21.22 13.25
C ILE A 108 -10.83 -21.17 12.13
N VAL A 109 -10.96 -22.28 11.42
CA VAL A 109 -11.95 -22.49 10.36
C VAL A 109 -12.94 -23.54 10.84
N GLU A 110 -14.21 -23.17 10.86
CA GLU A 110 -15.31 -24.02 11.32
C GLU A 110 -16.38 -24.14 10.24
N LEU A 111 -16.87 -25.34 10.04
CA LEU A 111 -18.09 -25.57 9.28
C LEU A 111 -19.23 -25.79 10.24
N LEU A 112 -20.24 -24.94 10.17
CA LEU A 112 -21.46 -25.00 10.95
C LEU A 112 -22.61 -25.53 10.09
N ASP A 113 -23.49 -26.33 10.65
CA ASP A 113 -24.73 -26.74 9.99
C ASP A 113 -25.78 -25.62 9.97
N SER A 114 -26.93 -25.87 9.40
CA SER A 114 -28.05 -24.92 9.33
C SER A 114 -28.63 -24.53 10.71
N GLN A 115 -28.31 -25.27 11.74
CA GLN A 115 -28.70 -24.97 13.14
C GLN A 115 -27.61 -24.23 13.90
N GLY A 116 -26.45 -23.96 13.24
CA GLY A 116 -25.30 -23.33 13.88
C GLY A 116 -24.48 -24.31 14.73
N THR A 117 -24.70 -25.62 14.60
CA THR A 117 -23.90 -26.64 15.31
C THR A 117 -22.62 -26.90 14.50
N ARG A 118 -21.48 -26.96 15.19
CA ARG A 118 -20.19 -27.23 14.55
C ARG A 118 -20.12 -28.67 14.06
N VAL A 119 -19.93 -28.83 12.74
CA VAL A 119 -19.76 -30.13 12.06
C VAL A 119 -18.28 -30.52 12.06
N GLU A 120 -17.39 -29.59 11.63
CA GLU A 120 -15.96 -29.84 11.53
C GLU A 120 -15.20 -28.56 11.87
N GLN A 121 -13.96 -28.69 12.33
CA GLN A 121 -13.07 -27.57 12.69
C GLN A 121 -11.63 -27.93 12.34
N THR A 122 -10.91 -26.97 11.80
CA THR A 122 -9.49 -27.04 11.61
C THR A 122 -8.82 -25.71 11.95
N ALA A 123 -7.51 -25.73 12.15
CA ALA A 123 -6.74 -24.53 12.42
C ALA A 123 -5.59 -24.43 11.44
N ALA A 124 -5.30 -23.21 10.96
CA ALA A 124 -4.14 -22.93 10.13
C ALA A 124 -3.22 -21.93 10.83
N ALA A 125 -1.95 -22.28 10.93
CA ALA A 125 -0.93 -21.41 11.50
C ALA A 125 -0.61 -20.26 10.54
N LEU A 126 -0.32 -19.09 11.10
CA LEU A 126 0.08 -17.91 10.35
C LEU A 126 1.51 -17.48 10.72
N LEU A 127 2.25 -17.04 9.70
CA LEU A 127 3.63 -16.57 9.81
C LEU A 127 3.67 -15.07 9.50
N TYR A 128 4.04 -14.28 10.48
CA TYR A 128 4.17 -12.84 10.28
C TYR A 128 5.34 -12.53 9.34
N THR A 129 5.09 -11.68 8.37
CA THR A 129 6.06 -11.19 7.40
C THR A 129 6.16 -9.69 7.52
N GLU A 130 7.34 -9.17 7.70
CA GLU A 130 7.56 -7.73 7.80
C GLU A 130 7.24 -7.02 6.47
N VAL A 131 6.92 -5.74 6.55
CA VAL A 131 6.57 -4.96 5.35
C VAL A 131 7.75 -4.85 4.38
N GLN A 132 8.96 -4.86 4.92
CA GLN A 132 10.21 -4.77 4.16
C GLN A 132 10.67 -6.11 3.56
N ASP A 133 10.19 -7.24 4.09
CA ASP A 133 10.46 -8.55 3.48
C ASP A 133 9.79 -8.65 2.10
N ALA A 134 10.36 -9.44 1.21
CA ALA A 134 9.77 -9.67 -0.10
C ALA A 134 8.89 -10.92 -0.11
N LEU A 135 7.72 -10.82 -0.71
CA LEU A 135 6.80 -11.92 -0.91
C LEU A 135 6.56 -12.12 -2.41
N HIS A 136 7.06 -13.22 -2.93
CA HIS A 136 6.94 -13.58 -4.33
C HIS A 136 6.00 -14.77 -4.49
N VAL A 137 5.07 -14.66 -5.41
CA VAL A 137 4.14 -15.74 -5.74
C VAL A 137 4.51 -16.31 -7.11
N ILE A 138 4.71 -17.62 -7.18
CA ILE A 138 5.00 -18.33 -8.41
C ILE A 138 3.79 -19.18 -8.75
N VAL A 139 3.07 -18.79 -9.80
CA VAL A 139 1.92 -19.54 -10.31
C VAL A 139 2.43 -20.48 -11.40
N GLN A 140 2.24 -21.76 -11.20
CA GLN A 140 2.73 -22.80 -12.12
C GLN A 140 1.78 -23.97 -12.21
N ASP A 141 1.83 -24.71 -13.30
CA ASP A 141 1.09 -25.96 -13.44
C ASP A 141 1.71 -27.07 -12.61
N ALA A 142 0.88 -27.99 -12.13
CA ALA A 142 1.34 -29.13 -11.34
C ALA A 142 2.33 -29.99 -12.17
N GLY A 143 3.52 -30.22 -11.63
CA GLY A 143 4.54 -31.05 -12.28
C GLY A 143 5.57 -30.29 -13.11
N ARG A 144 5.44 -28.97 -13.29
CA ARG A 144 6.51 -28.15 -13.84
C ARG A 144 7.63 -28.00 -12.80
N GLY A 145 8.88 -28.13 -13.24
CA GLY A 145 10.03 -27.85 -12.37
C GLY A 145 10.10 -26.38 -11.99
N THR A 146 10.70 -26.06 -10.85
CA THR A 146 10.88 -24.66 -10.40
C THR A 146 11.88 -23.95 -11.29
N SER A 147 11.40 -23.00 -12.10
CA SER A 147 12.23 -22.18 -12.98
C SER A 147 12.74 -20.92 -12.27
N VAL A 148 11.95 -20.39 -11.35
CA VAL A 148 12.24 -19.17 -10.57
C VAL A 148 12.60 -19.54 -9.15
N ASN A 149 13.70 -18.98 -8.67
CA ASN A 149 14.12 -19.08 -7.27
C ASN A 149 14.41 -17.67 -6.77
N THR A 150 13.48 -17.10 -6.02
CA THR A 150 13.59 -15.73 -5.48
C THR A 150 14.17 -15.71 -4.07
N ALA A 151 14.49 -16.86 -3.48
CA ALA A 151 15.14 -16.90 -2.16
C ALA A 151 16.52 -16.22 -2.15
N SER A 152 17.15 -16.06 -3.32
CA SER A 152 18.37 -15.28 -3.50
C SER A 152 18.14 -13.76 -3.52
N LEU A 153 16.89 -13.31 -3.64
CA LEU A 153 16.52 -11.88 -3.70
C LEU A 153 16.43 -11.22 -2.32
N HIS A 154 16.86 -11.91 -1.28
CA HIS A 154 16.96 -11.33 0.05
C HIS A 154 18.01 -10.21 0.08
N THR A 155 17.69 -9.12 0.72
CA THR A 155 18.68 -8.11 1.10
C THR A 155 19.25 -8.44 2.48
N ALA A 156 20.36 -7.82 2.84
CA ALA A 156 21.10 -8.17 4.06
C ALA A 156 20.26 -8.19 5.36
N ASN A 157 19.13 -7.46 5.39
CA ASN A 157 18.28 -7.34 6.59
C ASN A 157 16.84 -7.80 6.36
N HIS A 158 16.48 -8.23 5.15
CA HIS A 158 15.11 -8.57 4.79
C HIS A 158 15.06 -9.89 4.05
N ALA A 159 14.11 -10.72 4.43
CA ALA A 159 13.90 -12.03 3.82
C ALA A 159 13.11 -11.92 2.51
N ALA A 160 13.29 -12.93 1.65
CA ALA A 160 12.43 -13.15 0.50
C ALA A 160 11.77 -14.53 0.63
N PHE A 161 10.47 -14.59 0.39
CA PHE A 161 9.67 -15.79 0.51
C PHE A 161 9.05 -16.15 -0.84
N ASP A 162 9.22 -17.41 -1.23
CA ASP A 162 8.62 -18.00 -2.42
C ASP A 162 7.34 -18.75 -2.04
N VAL A 163 6.26 -18.41 -2.71
CA VAL A 163 4.96 -19.04 -2.53
C VAL A 163 4.53 -19.69 -3.83
N ALA A 164 4.43 -21.00 -3.83
CA ALA A 164 3.95 -21.75 -4.99
C ALA A 164 2.43 -21.80 -5.01
N TRP A 165 1.84 -21.31 -6.11
CA TRP A 165 0.42 -21.36 -6.37
C TRP A 165 0.12 -22.14 -7.65
N THR A 166 -1.10 -22.62 -7.73
CA THR A 166 -1.75 -23.04 -8.98
C THR A 166 -2.78 -21.99 -9.40
N VAL A 167 -3.34 -22.12 -10.59
CA VAL A 167 -4.44 -21.30 -11.09
C VAL A 167 -5.58 -21.18 -10.06
N ASN A 168 -5.95 -22.29 -9.42
CA ASN A 168 -7.03 -22.34 -8.43
C ASN A 168 -6.68 -21.68 -7.08
N SER A 169 -5.43 -21.28 -6.87
CA SER A 169 -5.00 -20.60 -5.65
C SER A 169 -5.03 -19.08 -5.79
N VAL A 170 -5.19 -18.55 -7.01
CA VAL A 170 -5.25 -17.11 -7.25
C VAL A 170 -6.60 -16.56 -6.78
N PRO A 171 -6.63 -15.54 -5.93
CA PRO A 171 -7.87 -14.97 -5.41
C PRO A 171 -8.60 -14.09 -6.44
N ASP A 172 -9.90 -13.87 -6.21
CA ASP A 172 -10.79 -13.14 -7.10
C ASP A 172 -10.81 -11.62 -6.91
N TYR A 173 -10.11 -11.10 -5.90
CA TYR A 173 -10.14 -9.66 -5.55
C TYR A 173 -8.74 -9.06 -5.49
N ALA A 174 -8.48 -8.04 -6.28
CA ALA A 174 -7.19 -7.34 -6.35
C ALA A 174 -6.66 -6.83 -5.00
N PRO A 175 -7.47 -6.26 -4.09
CA PRO A 175 -6.96 -5.83 -2.80
C PRO A 175 -6.32 -6.94 -1.96
N SER A 176 -6.72 -8.19 -2.17
CA SER A 176 -6.12 -9.33 -1.47
C SER A 176 -4.73 -9.70 -1.99
N LEU A 177 -4.32 -9.20 -3.15
CA LEU A 177 -2.98 -9.39 -3.72
C LEU A 177 -1.99 -8.29 -3.32
N LYS A 178 -2.43 -7.22 -2.65
CA LYS A 178 -1.54 -6.08 -2.28
C LYS A 178 -0.36 -6.46 -1.38
N ALA A 179 -0.44 -7.56 -0.65
CA ALA A 179 0.67 -8.04 0.16
C ALA A 179 1.81 -8.63 -0.67
N VAL A 180 1.57 -8.98 -1.94
CA VAL A 180 2.53 -9.62 -2.84
C VAL A 180 3.39 -8.57 -3.55
N ASN A 181 4.70 -8.77 -3.58
CA ASN A 181 5.62 -7.90 -4.30
C ASN A 181 5.64 -8.21 -5.80
N THR A 182 5.73 -9.49 -6.16
CA THR A 182 5.81 -9.93 -7.56
C THR A 182 5.04 -11.24 -7.75
N ILE A 183 4.29 -11.33 -8.83
CA ILE A 183 3.67 -12.58 -9.28
C ILE A 183 4.39 -13.05 -10.54
N TRP A 184 4.84 -14.30 -10.53
CA TRP A 184 5.50 -14.96 -11.65
C TRP A 184 4.53 -15.96 -12.27
N LEU A 185 4.24 -15.84 -13.54
CA LEU A 185 3.48 -16.84 -14.30
C LEU A 185 4.47 -17.72 -15.06
N ASP A 186 4.62 -18.96 -14.62
CA ASP A 186 5.59 -19.90 -15.15
C ASP A 186 4.91 -21.11 -15.81
N GLY A 187 4.75 -21.04 -17.11
CA GLY A 187 4.18 -22.12 -17.90
C GLY A 187 2.68 -22.34 -17.73
N VAL A 188 1.96 -21.37 -17.20
CA VAL A 188 0.53 -21.44 -16.88
C VAL A 188 -0.34 -21.06 -18.07
N ASP A 189 -1.40 -21.82 -18.33
CA ASP A 189 -2.47 -21.39 -19.25
C ASP A 189 -3.33 -20.32 -18.58
N THR A 190 -3.17 -19.06 -19.00
CA THR A 190 -3.92 -17.93 -18.44
C THR A 190 -5.41 -17.94 -18.82
N ASN A 191 -5.82 -18.73 -19.83
CA ASN A 191 -7.24 -18.94 -20.11
C ASN A 191 -7.93 -19.78 -19.04
N ALA A 192 -7.19 -20.56 -18.27
CA ALA A 192 -7.72 -21.32 -17.14
C ALA A 192 -8.13 -20.46 -15.95
N PHE A 193 -7.66 -19.21 -15.87
CA PHE A 193 -8.16 -18.27 -14.87
C PHE A 193 -9.63 -17.93 -15.11
N SER A 194 -10.41 -17.83 -14.05
CA SER A 194 -11.77 -17.28 -14.11
C SER A 194 -11.76 -15.82 -14.58
N ALA A 195 -12.89 -15.30 -15.01
CA ALA A 195 -13.01 -13.88 -15.38
C ALA A 195 -12.68 -12.96 -14.19
N THR A 196 -13.07 -13.34 -12.98
CA THR A 196 -12.79 -12.60 -11.74
C THR A 196 -11.31 -12.61 -11.39
N GLN A 197 -10.63 -13.75 -11.51
CA GLN A 197 -9.18 -13.86 -11.30
C GLN A 197 -8.38 -13.02 -12.30
N ARG A 198 -8.76 -13.06 -13.61
CA ARG A 198 -8.11 -12.19 -14.61
C ARG A 198 -8.30 -10.71 -14.30
N THR A 199 -9.51 -10.32 -13.91
CA THR A 199 -9.79 -8.95 -13.49
C THR A 199 -8.98 -8.57 -12.25
N ALA A 200 -8.92 -9.44 -11.23
CA ALA A 200 -8.13 -9.21 -10.03
C ALA A 200 -6.64 -9.03 -10.32
N LEU A 201 -6.07 -9.85 -11.22
CA LEU A 201 -4.66 -9.71 -11.62
C LEU A 201 -4.41 -8.39 -12.37
N ARG A 202 -5.30 -8.00 -13.31
CA ARG A 202 -5.18 -6.73 -14.04
C ARG A 202 -5.27 -5.52 -13.10
N GLU A 203 -6.28 -5.49 -12.23
CA GLU A 203 -6.45 -4.43 -11.24
C GLU A 203 -5.30 -4.38 -10.24
N TRP A 204 -4.76 -5.54 -9.84
CA TRP A 204 -3.60 -5.60 -8.98
C TRP A 204 -2.35 -5.01 -9.66
N VAL A 205 -2.09 -5.38 -10.91
CA VAL A 205 -1.01 -4.76 -11.70
C VAL A 205 -1.25 -3.26 -11.79
N ALA A 206 -2.44 -2.83 -12.23
CA ALA A 206 -2.77 -1.41 -12.37
C ALA A 206 -2.58 -0.63 -11.07
N SER A 207 -2.84 -1.26 -9.92
CA SER A 207 -2.64 -0.64 -8.60
C SER A 207 -1.19 -0.65 -8.10
N GLY A 208 -0.25 -1.13 -8.88
CA GLY A 208 1.17 -1.14 -8.54
C GLY A 208 1.80 -2.54 -8.45
N GLY A 209 1.10 -3.61 -8.82
CA GLY A 209 1.65 -4.97 -8.86
C GLY A 209 2.76 -5.14 -9.91
N HIS A 210 3.67 -6.05 -9.68
CA HIS A 210 4.69 -6.45 -10.64
C HIS A 210 4.41 -7.89 -11.12
N LEU A 211 4.01 -8.03 -12.36
CA LEU A 211 3.73 -9.30 -13.01
C LEU A 211 4.88 -9.68 -13.93
N VAL A 212 5.42 -10.88 -13.78
CA VAL A 212 6.44 -11.42 -14.68
C VAL A 212 5.91 -12.66 -15.38
N VAL A 213 5.89 -12.65 -16.69
CA VAL A 213 5.45 -13.79 -17.51
C VAL A 213 6.67 -14.44 -18.15
N ILE A 214 6.84 -15.73 -17.91
CA ILE A 214 7.97 -16.50 -18.42
C ILE A 214 7.53 -17.27 -19.66
N GLY A 215 8.10 -16.96 -20.78
CA GLY A 215 7.88 -17.61 -22.05
C GLY A 215 8.30 -19.08 -22.04
N GLY A 216 7.79 -19.83 -22.98
CA GLY A 216 8.09 -21.25 -23.11
C GLY A 216 7.23 -21.92 -24.17
N PRO A 217 7.22 -23.27 -24.22
CA PRO A 217 6.44 -24.03 -25.20
C PRO A 217 4.95 -23.67 -25.26
N ASN A 218 4.40 -23.20 -24.15
CA ASN A 218 2.97 -22.85 -24.02
C ASN A 218 2.69 -21.34 -24.16
N ALA A 219 3.59 -20.58 -24.78
CA ALA A 219 3.53 -19.12 -24.84
C ALA A 219 2.18 -18.55 -25.28
N ALA A 220 1.54 -19.17 -26.28
CA ALA A 220 0.23 -18.73 -26.77
C ALA A 220 -0.88 -18.89 -25.70
N ALA A 221 -0.87 -20.01 -24.97
CA ALA A 221 -1.81 -20.23 -23.87
C ALA A 221 -1.54 -19.30 -22.69
N MET A 222 -0.27 -19.02 -22.40
CA MET A 222 0.15 -18.10 -21.34
C MET A 222 -0.27 -16.66 -21.62
N ALA A 223 -0.36 -16.25 -22.87
CA ALA A 223 -0.77 -14.90 -23.25
C ALA A 223 -2.29 -14.74 -23.33
N GLY A 224 -3.02 -15.80 -23.64
CA GLY A 224 -4.43 -15.74 -24.08
C GLY A 224 -5.39 -15.00 -23.15
N GLY A 225 -5.23 -15.19 -21.85
CA GLY A 225 -6.13 -14.60 -20.84
C GLY A 225 -5.75 -13.17 -20.38
N LEU A 226 -4.55 -12.69 -20.72
CA LEU A 226 -3.98 -11.42 -20.21
C LEU A 226 -3.41 -10.52 -21.31
N THR A 227 -3.75 -10.76 -22.56
CA THR A 227 -3.19 -10.05 -23.74
C THR A 227 -3.24 -8.53 -23.63
N GLU A 228 -4.25 -7.99 -22.96
CA GLU A 228 -4.46 -6.54 -22.82
C GLU A 228 -3.33 -5.83 -22.06
N ILE A 229 -2.68 -6.55 -21.13
CA ILE A 229 -1.64 -5.97 -20.28
C ILE A 229 -0.22 -6.46 -20.63
N LEU A 230 -0.10 -7.41 -21.53
CA LEU A 230 1.21 -7.97 -21.89
C LEU A 230 2.03 -6.96 -22.71
N PRO A 231 3.34 -6.87 -22.46
CA PRO A 231 4.28 -6.08 -23.27
C PRO A 231 4.65 -6.74 -24.58
N PHE A 232 4.37 -8.04 -24.74
CA PHE A 232 4.76 -8.85 -25.88
C PHE A 232 3.66 -9.84 -26.23
N ILE A 233 3.32 -9.88 -27.52
CA ILE A 233 2.26 -10.75 -28.07
C ILE A 233 2.93 -11.92 -28.78
N PRO A 234 2.90 -13.14 -28.22
CA PRO A 234 3.54 -14.30 -28.82
C PRO A 234 2.82 -14.75 -30.09
N THR A 235 3.57 -15.00 -31.15
CA THR A 235 3.04 -15.52 -32.45
C THR A 235 3.64 -16.87 -32.85
N GLY A 236 4.79 -17.24 -32.26
CA GLY A 236 5.46 -18.47 -32.59
C GLY A 236 6.70 -18.74 -31.76
N ALA A 237 7.64 -19.49 -32.32
CA ALA A 237 8.92 -19.75 -31.69
C ALA A 237 10.04 -19.72 -32.71
N VAL A 238 11.23 -19.28 -32.31
CA VAL A 238 12.41 -19.18 -33.15
C VAL A 238 13.63 -19.70 -32.39
N ARG A 239 14.60 -20.24 -33.12
CA ARG A 239 15.89 -20.68 -32.53
C ARG A 239 16.90 -19.57 -32.68
N ILE A 240 17.59 -19.30 -31.60
CA ILE A 240 18.69 -18.33 -31.50
C ILE A 240 19.90 -18.97 -30.86
N ASN A 241 21.07 -18.38 -30.97
CA ASN A 241 22.31 -18.91 -30.43
C ASN A 241 22.99 -17.98 -29.42
N ASP A 242 22.46 -16.79 -29.22
CA ASP A 242 23.08 -15.75 -28.42
C ASP A 242 22.06 -15.12 -27.48
N LEU A 243 22.37 -15.14 -26.20
CA LEU A 243 21.61 -14.52 -25.12
C LEU A 243 22.46 -13.51 -24.31
N SER A 244 23.57 -13.05 -24.86
CA SER A 244 24.56 -12.21 -24.16
C SER A 244 23.93 -10.92 -23.59
N GLU A 245 23.02 -10.25 -24.33
CA GLU A 245 22.33 -9.08 -23.80
C GLU A 245 21.47 -9.37 -22.57
N LEU A 246 20.99 -10.61 -22.39
CA LEU A 246 20.29 -10.99 -21.18
C LEU A 246 21.26 -11.12 -19.99
N ALA A 247 22.50 -11.59 -20.23
CA ALA A 247 23.54 -11.62 -19.23
C ALA A 247 24.00 -10.19 -18.87
N ASP A 248 24.10 -9.32 -19.84
CA ASP A 248 24.39 -7.89 -19.63
C ASP A 248 23.28 -7.22 -18.81
N PHE A 249 22.02 -7.46 -19.13
CA PHE A 249 20.90 -6.97 -18.35
C PHE A 249 20.93 -7.49 -16.90
N ALA A 250 21.30 -8.75 -16.72
CA ALA A 250 21.47 -9.35 -15.41
C ALA A 250 22.69 -8.80 -14.63
N LEU A 251 23.50 -7.95 -15.27
CA LEU A 251 24.78 -7.44 -14.74
C LEU A 251 25.76 -8.58 -14.40
N HIS A 252 25.75 -9.63 -15.23
CA HIS A 252 26.61 -10.83 -15.13
C HIS A 252 27.34 -11.09 -16.45
N PRO A 253 28.16 -10.13 -16.93
CA PRO A 253 28.69 -10.14 -18.31
C PRO A 253 29.83 -11.12 -18.57
N THR A 254 30.41 -11.78 -17.58
CA THR A 254 31.59 -12.63 -17.71
C THR A 254 31.34 -13.99 -18.31
N GLU A 255 30.10 -14.45 -18.30
CA GLU A 255 29.75 -15.70 -18.97
C GLU A 255 29.06 -15.40 -20.30
N GLU A 256 29.73 -15.77 -21.42
CA GLU A 256 29.06 -15.80 -22.70
C GLU A 256 27.89 -16.77 -22.66
N LEU A 257 26.68 -16.24 -22.54
CA LEU A 257 25.46 -17.02 -22.56
C LEU A 257 25.11 -17.40 -24.02
N THR A 258 25.95 -18.29 -24.59
CA THR A 258 25.83 -18.75 -25.95
C THR A 258 25.40 -20.20 -26.03
N GLY A 259 24.68 -20.55 -27.08
CA GLY A 259 24.17 -21.88 -27.34
C GLY A 259 22.78 -21.88 -27.94
N GLU A 260 22.51 -22.89 -28.77
CA GLU A 260 21.20 -23.00 -29.41
C GLU A 260 20.08 -23.13 -28.39
N THR A 261 19.12 -22.21 -28.41
CA THR A 261 17.93 -22.25 -27.57
C THR A 261 16.70 -21.87 -28.36
N LEU A 262 15.53 -22.28 -27.88
CA LEU A 262 14.25 -21.91 -28.43
C LEU A 262 13.67 -20.75 -27.63
N ILE A 263 13.34 -19.66 -28.30
CA ILE A 263 12.65 -18.52 -27.69
C ILE A 263 11.27 -18.32 -28.30
N VAL A 264 10.40 -17.63 -27.59
CA VAL A 264 9.11 -17.20 -28.10
C VAL A 264 9.31 -16.05 -29.08
N SER A 265 8.80 -16.18 -30.29
CA SER A 265 8.73 -15.09 -31.25
C SER A 265 7.38 -14.39 -31.22
N GLY A 266 7.35 -13.11 -31.48
CA GLY A 266 6.12 -12.31 -31.44
C GLY A 266 6.37 -10.85 -31.73
N GLU A 267 5.37 -10.04 -31.42
CA GLU A 267 5.40 -8.60 -31.62
C GLU A 267 5.44 -7.87 -30.26
N VAL A 268 6.23 -6.81 -30.19
CA VAL A 268 6.26 -5.93 -29.03
C VAL A 268 5.00 -5.06 -29.06
N ALA A 269 4.25 -4.99 -27.97
CA ALA A 269 3.10 -4.10 -27.87
C ALA A 269 3.54 -2.62 -28.00
N PRO A 270 2.67 -1.71 -28.45
CA PRO A 270 3.06 -0.30 -28.70
C PRO A 270 3.71 0.40 -27.51
N GLU A 271 3.32 0.02 -26.29
CA GLU A 271 3.86 0.58 -25.03
C GLU A 271 4.95 -0.34 -24.42
N GLY A 272 5.31 -1.40 -25.12
CA GLY A 272 6.35 -2.34 -24.71
C GLY A 272 7.74 -1.77 -24.97
N ARG A 273 8.62 -1.84 -23.99
CA ARG A 273 10.03 -1.48 -24.09
C ARG A 273 10.88 -2.73 -24.04
N VAL A 274 11.72 -2.93 -25.02
CA VAL A 274 12.71 -4.01 -25.02
C VAL A 274 13.85 -3.64 -24.07
N LEU A 275 14.14 -4.53 -23.13
CA LEU A 275 15.22 -4.40 -22.15
C LEU A 275 16.46 -5.23 -22.52
N ALA A 276 16.26 -6.32 -23.23
CA ALA A 276 17.31 -7.16 -23.80
C ALA A 276 16.80 -7.81 -25.08
N SER A 277 17.67 -8.00 -26.07
CA SER A 277 17.37 -8.60 -27.36
C SER A 277 18.48 -9.54 -27.82
N SER A 278 18.21 -10.31 -28.88
CA SER A 278 19.21 -11.06 -29.63
C SER A 278 19.00 -10.74 -31.10
N GLY A 279 19.74 -9.79 -31.61
CA GLY A 279 19.46 -9.17 -32.93
C GLY A 279 18.05 -8.57 -32.93
N ASP A 280 17.21 -8.96 -33.90
CA ASP A 280 15.83 -8.48 -34.02
C ASP A 280 14.83 -9.18 -33.05
N HIS A 281 15.30 -10.10 -32.22
CA HIS A 281 14.43 -10.90 -31.35
C HIS A 281 14.47 -10.39 -29.91
N PRO A 282 13.37 -9.84 -29.38
CA PRO A 282 13.28 -9.43 -27.99
C PRO A 282 13.43 -10.61 -27.04
N LEU A 283 14.26 -10.46 -26.01
CA LEU A 283 14.46 -11.47 -24.94
C LEU A 283 13.69 -11.10 -23.67
N LEU A 284 13.69 -9.83 -23.32
CA LEU A 284 12.96 -9.30 -22.17
C LEU A 284 12.27 -8.01 -22.57
N VAL A 285 10.96 -7.96 -22.39
CA VAL A 285 10.13 -6.79 -22.74
C VAL A 285 9.35 -6.36 -21.50
N ARG A 286 9.33 -5.06 -21.25
CA ARG A 286 8.64 -4.42 -20.12
C ARG A 286 7.58 -3.46 -20.59
N ARG A 287 6.46 -3.40 -19.84
CA ARG A 287 5.41 -2.39 -20.02
C ARG A 287 4.95 -1.89 -18.66
N SER A 288 4.70 -0.59 -18.57
CA SER A 288 3.97 -0.01 -17.43
C SER A 288 2.48 -0.12 -17.69
N VAL A 289 1.74 -0.55 -16.68
CA VAL A 289 0.27 -0.70 -16.71
C VAL A 289 -0.30 -0.06 -15.46
N GLY A 290 -0.92 1.10 -15.60
CA GLY A 290 -1.32 1.91 -14.44
C GLY A 290 -0.11 2.29 -13.58
N GLY A 291 -0.20 2.01 -12.29
CA GLY A 291 0.91 2.17 -11.35
C GLY A 291 1.88 0.98 -11.30
N GLY A 292 1.64 -0.09 -12.06
CA GLY A 292 2.41 -1.33 -12.00
C GLY A 292 3.25 -1.62 -13.22
N THR A 293 3.82 -2.81 -13.26
CA THR A 293 4.75 -3.24 -14.30
C THR A 293 4.46 -4.67 -14.73
N VAL A 294 4.55 -4.93 -16.02
CA VAL A 294 4.49 -6.28 -16.60
C VAL A 294 5.77 -6.52 -17.35
N ASP A 295 6.45 -7.62 -17.04
CA ASP A 295 7.61 -8.12 -17.77
C ASP A 295 7.26 -9.40 -18.49
N TYR A 296 7.77 -9.53 -19.71
CA TYR A 296 7.68 -10.77 -20.49
C TYR A 296 9.09 -11.24 -20.87
N LEU A 297 9.50 -12.38 -20.31
CA LEU A 297 10.73 -13.06 -20.66
C LEU A 297 10.42 -14.07 -21.76
N THR A 298 11.00 -13.95 -22.93
CA THR A 298 10.70 -14.81 -24.09
C THR A 298 11.41 -16.17 -24.04
N VAL A 299 12.31 -16.36 -23.09
CA VAL A 299 13.15 -17.55 -22.93
C VAL A 299 12.63 -18.39 -21.77
N ASP A 300 12.62 -19.72 -21.92
CA ASP A 300 12.33 -20.63 -20.82
C ASP A 300 13.60 -20.92 -20.00
N PRO A 301 13.66 -20.52 -18.71
CA PRO A 301 14.82 -20.76 -17.85
C PRO A 301 15.15 -22.24 -17.58
N LEU A 302 14.25 -23.15 -17.91
CA LEU A 302 14.47 -24.60 -17.82
C LEU A 302 15.16 -25.18 -19.07
N LEU A 303 15.38 -24.39 -20.10
CA LEU A 303 16.11 -24.78 -21.31
C LEU A 303 17.58 -24.35 -21.24
N ALA A 304 18.44 -25.13 -21.94
CA ALA A 304 19.81 -24.69 -22.15
C ALA A 304 19.85 -23.46 -23.08
N PRO A 305 20.78 -22.51 -22.87
CA PRO A 305 21.88 -22.52 -21.89
C PRO A 305 21.46 -22.04 -20.49
N LEU A 306 20.29 -21.39 -20.30
CA LEU A 306 19.86 -20.75 -19.06
C LEU A 306 19.77 -21.71 -17.86
N ILE A 307 19.39 -22.96 -18.07
CA ILE A 307 19.23 -23.92 -16.97
C ILE A 307 20.53 -24.14 -16.16
N ASN A 308 21.68 -24.04 -16.83
CA ASN A 308 22.98 -24.24 -16.21
C ASN A 308 23.73 -22.94 -15.92
N TRP A 309 23.14 -21.79 -16.28
CA TRP A 309 23.78 -20.50 -16.11
C TRP A 309 23.76 -20.05 -14.65
N THR A 310 24.90 -19.62 -14.12
CA THR A 310 25.06 -19.18 -12.75
C THR A 310 24.38 -17.82 -12.47
N GLY A 311 24.26 -16.96 -13.49
CA GLY A 311 23.68 -15.62 -13.41
C GLY A 311 22.16 -15.57 -13.34
N ARG A 312 21.44 -16.71 -13.28
CA ARG A 312 19.96 -16.69 -13.19
C ARG A 312 19.45 -15.94 -11.96
N ALA A 313 20.12 -16.06 -10.83
CA ALA A 313 19.71 -15.34 -9.63
C ALA A 313 19.82 -13.81 -9.81
N ASP A 314 20.88 -13.36 -10.47
CA ASP A 314 21.10 -11.95 -10.79
C ASP A 314 20.05 -11.44 -11.79
N LEU A 315 19.65 -12.27 -12.76
CA LEU A 315 18.56 -11.96 -13.67
C LEU A 315 17.24 -11.71 -12.93
N TRP A 316 16.86 -12.63 -12.02
CA TRP A 316 15.64 -12.45 -11.23
C TRP A 316 15.72 -11.19 -10.37
N GLN A 317 16.86 -10.96 -9.76
CA GLN A 317 17.08 -9.75 -8.98
C GLN A 317 16.93 -8.50 -9.83
N GLN A 318 17.59 -8.47 -10.99
CA GLN A 318 17.55 -7.31 -11.87
C GLN A 318 16.14 -7.04 -12.43
N ILE A 319 15.38 -8.07 -12.77
CA ILE A 319 13.97 -7.92 -13.18
C ILE A 319 13.16 -7.22 -12.07
N VAL A 320 13.32 -7.66 -10.82
CA VAL A 320 12.56 -7.11 -9.68
C VAL A 320 12.98 -5.69 -9.34
N VAL A 321 14.29 -5.43 -9.25
CA VAL A 321 14.80 -4.14 -8.74
C VAL A 321 14.83 -3.03 -9.78
N SER A 322 14.86 -3.36 -11.06
CA SER A 322 14.86 -2.38 -12.15
C SER A 322 13.47 -1.84 -12.49
N THR A 323 12.45 -2.22 -11.75
CA THR A 323 11.10 -1.68 -11.94
C THR A 323 11.06 -0.18 -11.67
N PRO A 324 10.27 0.60 -12.41
CA PRO A 324 10.10 2.02 -12.13
C PRO A 324 9.63 2.27 -10.70
N PRO A 325 10.11 3.32 -10.04
CA PRO A 325 9.68 3.66 -8.70
C PRO A 325 8.19 4.00 -8.69
N ARG A 326 7.55 3.74 -7.56
CA ARG A 326 6.12 3.96 -7.36
C ARG A 326 5.89 4.87 -6.18
N PRO A 327 4.88 5.73 -6.23
CA PRO A 327 4.51 6.53 -5.08
C PRO A 327 4.15 5.66 -3.89
N PHE A 328 4.49 6.14 -2.71
CA PHE A 328 4.28 5.42 -1.47
C PHE A 328 2.80 5.07 -1.22
N TRP A 329 1.88 5.96 -1.57
CA TRP A 329 0.44 5.72 -1.41
C TRP A 329 -0.12 4.55 -2.24
N THR A 330 0.65 4.04 -3.23
CA THR A 330 0.28 2.85 -4.01
C THR A 330 0.78 1.54 -3.40
N GLN A 331 1.78 1.58 -2.53
CA GLN A 331 2.55 0.39 -2.13
C GLN A 331 2.20 -0.16 -0.75
N GLN A 332 1.72 0.68 0.18
CA GLN A 332 1.61 0.27 1.58
C GLN A 332 0.18 0.19 2.11
N ALA A 333 0.07 -0.59 3.18
CA ALA A 333 -1.12 -0.55 4.01
C ALA A 333 -1.23 0.80 4.72
N VAL A 334 -2.44 1.29 4.80
CA VAL A 334 -2.76 2.55 5.47
C VAL A 334 -2.41 2.49 6.95
N THR A 335 -1.81 3.55 7.48
CA THR A 335 -1.55 3.67 8.92
C THR A 335 -2.86 3.78 9.69
N LEU A 336 -3.26 2.69 10.35
CA LEU A 336 -4.58 2.58 10.98
C LEU A 336 -4.83 3.61 12.09
N SER A 337 -3.81 3.99 12.87
CA SER A 337 -3.97 5.00 13.93
C SER A 337 -4.30 6.37 13.35
N SER A 338 -3.61 6.79 12.31
CA SER A 338 -3.88 8.06 11.63
C SER A 338 -5.24 8.04 10.92
N MET A 339 -5.60 6.90 10.32
CA MET A 339 -6.91 6.74 9.71
C MET A 339 -8.03 6.77 10.75
N ALA A 340 -7.88 6.06 11.86
CA ALA A 340 -8.86 6.09 12.95
C ALA A 340 -9.03 7.51 13.51
N THR A 341 -7.95 8.30 13.57
CA THR A 341 -8.01 9.72 13.93
C THR A 341 -8.80 10.51 12.90
N ALA A 342 -8.53 10.35 11.59
CA ALA A 342 -9.28 11.02 10.53
C ALA A 342 -10.77 10.67 10.58
N MET A 343 -11.11 9.43 10.85
CA MET A 343 -12.48 8.93 10.96
C MET A 343 -13.22 9.45 12.20
N SER A 344 -12.51 9.76 13.27
CA SER A 344 -13.09 10.28 14.52
C SER A 344 -13.41 11.79 14.47
N ILE A 345 -12.82 12.51 13.51
CA ILE A 345 -13.07 13.95 13.32
C ILE A 345 -14.25 14.13 12.38
N LEU A 346 -15.35 14.67 12.91
CA LEU A 346 -16.57 14.95 12.15
C LEU A 346 -16.76 16.45 12.03
N PRO A 347 -16.40 17.09 10.91
CA PRO A 347 -16.58 18.52 10.72
C PRO A 347 -18.03 18.97 10.94
N GLY A 348 -18.21 19.94 11.81
CA GLY A 348 -19.53 20.46 12.16
C GLY A 348 -20.29 19.70 13.25
N ILE A 349 -19.71 18.61 13.78
CA ILE A 349 -20.31 17.82 14.86
C ILE A 349 -19.39 17.89 16.09
N GLU A 350 -19.92 18.47 17.15
CA GLU A 350 -19.25 18.53 18.44
C GLU A 350 -19.84 17.43 19.35
N LEU A 351 -19.02 16.41 19.65
CA LEU A 351 -19.43 15.30 20.53
C LEU A 351 -19.58 15.73 22.00
N LEU A 352 -18.82 16.73 22.39
CA LEU A 352 -18.81 17.29 23.75
C LEU A 352 -18.90 18.81 23.70
N PRO A 353 -19.64 19.43 24.63
CA PRO A 353 -19.65 20.89 24.73
C PRO A 353 -18.24 21.41 25.00
N PRO A 354 -17.89 22.61 24.53
CA PRO A 354 -16.62 23.26 24.86
C PRO A 354 -16.39 23.31 26.40
N VAL A 355 -15.17 23.02 26.83
CA VAL A 355 -14.82 22.96 28.27
C VAL A 355 -15.23 24.24 29.02
N GLY A 356 -15.12 25.42 28.36
CA GLY A 356 -15.57 26.68 28.92
C GLY A 356 -17.07 26.73 29.20
N SER A 357 -17.90 26.22 28.30
CA SER A 357 -19.36 26.17 28.49
C SER A 357 -19.75 25.18 29.59
N MET A 358 -19.05 24.04 29.69
CA MET A 358 -19.23 23.05 30.77
C MET A 358 -18.84 23.66 32.12
N ALA A 359 -17.69 24.36 32.17
CA ALA A 359 -17.25 25.04 33.38
C ALA A 359 -18.24 26.14 33.82
N LEU A 360 -18.72 26.94 32.86
CA LEU A 360 -19.75 27.97 33.12
C LEU A 360 -21.07 27.35 33.61
N PHE A 361 -21.49 26.23 32.99
CA PHE A 361 -22.69 25.50 33.41
C PHE A 361 -22.56 24.99 34.86
N LEU A 362 -21.43 24.36 35.22
CA LEU A 362 -21.16 23.90 36.58
C LEU A 362 -21.07 25.05 37.55
N LEU A 363 -20.42 26.16 37.19
CA LEU A 363 -20.31 27.34 38.04
C LEU A 363 -21.71 27.94 38.28
N SER A 364 -22.54 28.04 37.25
CA SER A 364 -23.93 28.53 37.39
C SER A 364 -24.76 27.62 38.30
N TYR A 365 -24.61 26.31 38.17
CA TYR A 365 -25.25 25.34 39.05
C TYR A 365 -24.85 25.55 40.50
N ILE A 366 -23.57 25.68 40.80
CA ILE A 366 -23.07 25.89 42.19
C ILE A 366 -23.59 27.22 42.73
N ILE A 367 -23.58 28.30 41.94
CA ILE A 367 -24.02 29.60 42.37
C ILE A 367 -25.54 29.61 42.62
N ILE A 368 -26.34 28.96 41.79
CA ILE A 368 -27.79 28.92 41.93
C ILE A 368 -28.21 28.07 43.11
N ILE A 369 -27.63 26.87 43.26
CA ILE A 369 -28.04 25.93 44.30
C ILE A 369 -27.55 26.35 45.69
N GLY A 370 -26.42 27.05 45.78
CA GLY A 370 -25.82 27.52 47.02
C GLY A 370 -26.20 28.97 47.35
N PRO A 371 -25.38 29.98 46.93
CA PRO A 371 -25.53 31.34 47.36
C PRO A 371 -26.90 31.97 47.02
N ILE A 372 -27.37 31.79 45.78
CA ILE A 372 -28.63 32.40 45.34
C ILE A 372 -29.82 31.78 46.07
N ASN A 373 -29.90 30.47 46.13
CA ASN A 373 -30.97 29.77 46.83
C ASN A 373 -31.00 30.11 48.32
N TYR A 374 -29.82 30.16 48.98
CA TYR A 374 -29.71 30.58 50.36
C TYR A 374 -30.16 32.01 50.55
N TRP A 375 -29.74 32.94 49.70
CA TRP A 375 -30.12 34.35 49.77
C TRP A 375 -31.62 34.55 49.61
N ILE A 376 -32.27 33.89 48.64
CA ILE A 376 -33.72 33.95 48.43
C ILE A 376 -34.48 33.40 49.62
N LEU A 377 -34.11 32.21 50.13
CA LEU A 377 -34.78 31.56 51.24
C LEU A 377 -34.60 32.34 52.55
N ASN A 378 -33.47 32.98 52.72
CA ASN A 378 -33.20 33.86 53.86
C ASN A 378 -34.06 35.09 53.83
N ARG A 379 -34.23 35.72 52.65
CA ARG A 379 -35.06 36.92 52.42
C ARG A 379 -36.54 36.63 52.66
N LEU A 380 -36.98 35.40 52.36
CA LEU A 380 -38.34 34.92 52.56
C LEU A 380 -38.61 34.40 54.02
N ASN A 381 -37.59 34.42 54.85
CA ASN A 381 -37.63 33.79 56.23
C ASN A 381 -38.08 32.34 56.23
N ARG A 382 -37.81 31.56 55.17
CA ARG A 382 -38.26 30.20 55.01
C ARG A 382 -37.09 29.22 54.74
N ARG A 383 -36.05 29.28 55.55
CA ARG A 383 -34.83 28.49 55.34
C ARG A 383 -35.08 26.95 55.26
N GLY A 384 -36.11 26.45 55.95
CA GLY A 384 -36.51 25.06 55.91
C GLY A 384 -36.96 24.56 54.52
N TRP A 385 -37.34 25.48 53.62
CA TRP A 385 -37.72 25.09 52.27
C TRP A 385 -36.53 24.68 51.38
N ALA A 386 -35.29 24.83 51.87
CA ALA A 386 -34.09 24.34 51.15
C ALA A 386 -34.20 22.82 50.83
N TRP A 387 -34.87 22.05 51.68
CA TRP A 387 -35.12 20.62 51.42
C TRP A 387 -35.98 20.35 50.17
N VAL A 388 -36.73 21.32 49.70
CA VAL A 388 -37.57 21.22 48.52
C VAL A 388 -36.88 21.91 47.31
N THR A 389 -36.31 23.10 47.52
CA THR A 389 -35.71 23.88 46.41
C THR A 389 -34.42 23.28 45.91
N ILE A 390 -33.58 22.65 46.75
CA ILE A 390 -32.34 22.00 46.29
C ILE A 390 -32.65 20.83 45.37
N PRO A 391 -33.49 19.84 45.71
CA PRO A 391 -33.88 18.78 44.76
C PRO A 391 -34.52 19.32 43.48
N MET A 392 -35.35 20.35 43.57
CA MET A 392 -35.98 20.97 42.41
C MET A 392 -34.94 21.61 41.48
N CYS A 393 -33.95 22.30 42.01
CA CYS A 393 -32.83 22.81 41.22
C CYS A 393 -32.01 21.69 40.59
N ILE A 394 -31.72 20.61 41.31
CA ILE A 394 -31.01 19.43 40.77
C ILE A 394 -31.79 18.87 39.61
N ILE A 395 -33.09 18.62 39.74
CA ILE A 395 -33.94 18.08 38.65
C ILE A 395 -33.93 19.04 37.45
N ALA A 396 -34.08 20.36 37.67
CA ALA A 396 -34.07 21.35 36.61
C ALA A 396 -32.74 21.36 35.85
N PHE A 397 -31.60 21.37 36.52
CA PHE A 397 -30.28 21.33 35.91
C PHE A 397 -29.99 20.00 35.26
N THR A 398 -30.49 18.89 35.81
CA THR A 398 -30.38 17.57 35.17
C THR A 398 -31.17 17.53 33.87
N MET A 399 -32.41 18.06 33.87
CA MET A 399 -33.21 18.16 32.64
C MET A 399 -32.54 19.07 31.58
N LEU A 400 -31.95 20.20 32.01
CA LEU A 400 -31.23 21.09 31.13
C LEU A 400 -29.98 20.41 30.54
N ALA A 401 -29.17 19.77 31.37
CA ALA A 401 -28.01 19.01 30.94
C ALA A 401 -28.40 17.91 29.94
N TRP A 402 -29.49 17.19 30.24
CA TRP A 402 -30.00 16.15 29.36
C TRP A 402 -30.48 16.71 28.01
N SER A 403 -31.22 17.83 28.04
CA SER A 403 -31.68 18.51 26.81
C SER A 403 -30.51 19.01 25.94
N VAL A 404 -29.53 19.65 26.55
CA VAL A 404 -28.32 20.12 25.85
C VAL A 404 -27.54 18.94 25.27
N GLY A 405 -27.30 17.89 26.05
CA GLY A 405 -26.60 16.68 25.58
C GLY A 405 -27.34 15.94 24.47
N PHE A 406 -28.68 15.97 24.50
CA PHE A 406 -29.49 15.37 23.45
C PHE A 406 -29.41 16.16 22.13
N ASN A 407 -29.47 17.51 22.23
CA ASN A 407 -29.37 18.37 21.07
C ASN A 407 -27.99 18.33 20.41
N LEU A 408 -26.92 18.18 21.17
CA LEU A 408 -25.55 18.09 20.65
C LEU A 408 -25.30 16.80 19.84
N ARG A 409 -25.90 15.70 20.27
CA ARG A 409 -25.75 14.40 19.59
C ARG A 409 -26.58 14.27 18.32
N GLY A 410 -27.53 15.18 18.08
CA GLY A 410 -28.47 15.13 16.97
C GLY A 410 -29.55 14.03 17.16
N SER A 411 -30.52 14.01 16.27
CA SER A 411 -31.57 12.98 16.21
C SER A 411 -31.27 11.88 15.20
N ASN A 412 -30.43 12.16 14.22
CA ASN A 412 -30.13 11.28 13.08
C ASN A 412 -28.75 10.65 13.25
N ILE A 413 -28.56 9.51 12.60
CA ILE A 413 -27.27 8.86 12.49
C ILE A 413 -26.39 9.72 11.57
N THR A 414 -25.14 9.91 11.94
CA THR A 414 -24.13 10.46 11.05
C THR A 414 -23.33 9.34 10.41
N LEU A 415 -23.35 9.29 9.09
CA LEU A 415 -22.53 8.41 8.28
C LEU A 415 -21.40 9.23 7.66
N SER A 416 -20.23 9.14 8.25
CA SER A 416 -19.04 9.80 7.69
C SER A 416 -18.35 8.85 6.71
N ARG A 417 -18.16 9.30 5.47
CA ARG A 417 -17.48 8.55 4.42
C ARG A 417 -16.23 9.31 3.98
N ILE A 418 -15.07 8.71 4.15
CA ILE A 418 -13.81 9.19 3.63
C ILE A 418 -13.44 8.27 2.47
N GLN A 419 -13.21 8.83 1.30
CA GLN A 419 -12.74 8.07 0.14
C GLN A 419 -11.34 8.51 -0.25
N VAL A 420 -10.52 7.55 -0.66
CA VAL A 420 -9.26 7.80 -1.33
C VAL A 420 -9.30 7.09 -2.67
N VAL A 421 -9.18 7.86 -3.73
CA VAL A 421 -9.29 7.41 -5.11
C VAL A 421 -7.94 7.56 -5.78
N GLN A 422 -7.44 6.46 -6.34
CA GLN A 422 -6.20 6.44 -7.10
C GLN A 422 -6.51 6.08 -8.55
N ALA A 423 -6.10 6.94 -9.48
CA ALA A 423 -6.41 6.78 -10.90
C ALA A 423 -5.17 6.93 -11.78
N TRP A 424 -5.15 6.19 -12.88
CA TRP A 424 -4.07 6.17 -13.86
C TRP A 424 -4.62 6.45 -15.25
N PRO A 425 -3.82 7.09 -16.13
CA PRO A 425 -4.31 7.57 -17.42
C PRO A 425 -4.73 6.46 -18.38
N ASP A 426 -4.06 5.31 -18.33
CA ASP A 426 -4.26 4.13 -19.17
C ASP A 426 -5.32 3.15 -18.66
N GLN A 427 -5.98 3.47 -17.53
CA GLN A 427 -6.96 2.59 -16.88
C GLN A 427 -8.37 3.20 -16.90
N GLU A 428 -9.38 2.38 -17.18
CA GLU A 428 -10.79 2.79 -17.09
C GLU A 428 -11.32 2.79 -15.66
N ALA A 429 -10.73 1.94 -14.81
CA ALA A 429 -11.09 1.84 -13.40
C ALA A 429 -10.05 2.54 -12.51
N ALA A 430 -10.53 3.23 -11.49
CA ALA A 430 -9.75 3.77 -10.39
C ALA A 430 -9.87 2.87 -9.16
N GLN A 431 -8.80 2.73 -8.43
CA GLN A 431 -8.84 2.07 -7.12
C GLN A 431 -9.48 2.99 -6.10
N VAL A 432 -10.33 2.43 -5.26
CA VAL A 432 -10.97 3.17 -4.16
C VAL A 432 -10.81 2.41 -2.84
N ASP A 433 -10.37 3.14 -1.84
CA ASP A 433 -10.45 2.74 -0.45
C ASP A 433 -11.41 3.70 0.26
N GLN A 434 -12.51 3.18 0.78
CA GLN A 434 -13.54 3.96 1.47
C GLN A 434 -13.56 3.59 2.95
N TYR A 435 -13.58 4.60 3.79
CA TYR A 435 -13.57 4.50 5.24
C TYR A 435 -14.87 5.08 5.77
N VAL A 436 -15.62 4.25 6.47
CA VAL A 436 -16.98 4.54 6.90
C VAL A 436 -17.03 4.58 8.41
N SER A 437 -17.46 5.70 8.98
CA SER A 437 -17.72 5.85 10.41
C SER A 437 -19.21 6.06 10.63
N ILE A 438 -19.78 5.22 11.47
CA ILE A 438 -21.17 5.33 11.91
C ILE A 438 -21.20 5.87 13.33
N LEU A 439 -21.79 7.05 13.49
CA LEU A 439 -22.06 7.64 14.80
C LEU A 439 -23.56 7.59 15.06
N ALA A 440 -24.00 6.75 15.99
CA ALA A 440 -25.40 6.65 16.36
C ALA A 440 -25.72 7.49 17.62
N PRO A 441 -26.85 8.21 17.65
CA PRO A 441 -27.26 8.96 18.84
C PRO A 441 -27.69 8.04 19.98
N ARG A 442 -28.13 6.83 19.70
CA ARG A 442 -28.57 5.80 20.65
C ARG A 442 -28.04 4.45 20.25
N ARG A 443 -27.94 3.54 21.24
CA ARG A 443 -27.61 2.15 20.97
C ARG A 443 -28.65 1.52 20.04
N ALA A 444 -28.17 0.98 18.91
CA ALA A 444 -28.98 0.24 17.96
C ALA A 444 -28.14 -0.81 17.23
N VAL A 445 -28.82 -1.67 16.50
CA VAL A 445 -28.20 -2.74 15.68
C VAL A 445 -28.41 -2.38 14.22
N TYR A 446 -27.36 -2.46 13.46
CA TYR A 446 -27.34 -2.12 12.03
C TYR A 446 -26.73 -3.24 11.20
N SER A 447 -27.04 -3.25 9.91
CA SER A 447 -26.31 -4.01 8.91
C SER A 447 -25.78 -3.05 7.86
N LEU A 448 -24.53 -3.25 7.43
CA LEU A 448 -23.85 -2.37 6.46
C LEU A 448 -23.47 -3.19 5.24
N GLN A 449 -23.89 -2.72 4.06
CA GLN A 449 -23.59 -3.34 2.79
C GLN A 449 -22.94 -2.31 1.84
N PRO A 450 -21.69 -2.53 1.42
CA PRO A 450 -21.04 -1.75 0.38
C PRO A 450 -21.53 -2.20 -1.01
N PRO A 451 -21.17 -1.45 -2.07
CA PRO A 451 -21.37 -1.90 -3.44
C PRO A 451 -20.78 -3.29 -3.71
N ALA A 452 -21.34 -3.99 -4.68
CA ALA A 452 -20.87 -5.32 -5.08
C ALA A 452 -19.37 -5.30 -5.48
N ASN A 453 -18.71 -6.43 -5.37
CA ASN A 453 -17.30 -6.64 -5.72
C ASN A 453 -16.32 -5.79 -4.90
N ARG A 454 -16.64 -5.46 -3.66
CA ARG A 454 -15.75 -4.75 -2.74
C ARG A 454 -15.57 -5.51 -1.44
N LEU A 455 -14.34 -5.58 -1.00
CA LEU A 455 -13.98 -6.18 0.28
C LEU A 455 -14.37 -5.27 1.43
N LEU A 456 -14.99 -5.83 2.48
CA LEU A 456 -15.42 -5.12 3.68
C LEU A 456 -14.66 -5.63 4.91
N ARG A 457 -14.16 -4.71 5.72
CA ARG A 457 -13.47 -5.00 7.00
C ARG A 457 -13.93 -4.08 8.11
N VAL A 458 -13.80 -4.55 9.34
CA VAL A 458 -14.00 -3.71 10.54
C VAL A 458 -12.69 -3.02 10.90
N LEU A 459 -12.76 -1.72 11.18
CA LEU A 459 -11.61 -0.91 11.55
C LEU A 459 -11.64 -0.53 13.04
N PRO A 460 -10.48 -0.22 13.65
CA PRO A 460 -10.42 0.25 15.01
C PRO A 460 -11.01 1.66 15.15
N THR A 461 -11.47 1.94 16.35
CA THR A 461 -11.84 3.28 16.80
C THR A 461 -10.82 3.80 17.80
N VAL A 462 -10.54 5.11 17.79
CA VAL A 462 -9.77 5.75 18.84
C VAL A 462 -10.67 5.94 20.06
N SER A 463 -10.33 5.33 21.18
CA SER A 463 -11.01 5.55 22.45
C SER A 463 -10.38 6.73 23.17
N THR A 464 -11.14 7.84 23.31
CA THR A 464 -10.71 9.03 24.08
C THR A 464 -10.89 8.86 25.58
N GLY A 465 -11.08 7.66 26.09
CA GLY A 465 -11.50 7.32 27.45
C GLY A 465 -10.41 7.18 28.50
N GLY A 466 -9.25 7.81 28.39
CA GLY A 466 -8.22 7.73 29.41
C GLY A 466 -7.16 8.80 29.32
N LEU A 467 -6.83 9.39 30.44
CA LEU A 467 -5.92 10.53 30.60
C LEU A 467 -4.46 10.30 30.11
N LEU A 468 -4.08 9.09 29.68
CA LEU A 468 -2.68 8.75 29.38
C LEU A 468 -2.43 7.73 28.25
N THR A 469 -3.45 7.08 27.67
CA THR A 469 -3.22 6.12 26.56
C THR A 469 -4.39 6.12 25.58
N GLU A 470 -4.10 6.46 24.32
CA GLU A 470 -5.01 6.22 23.21
C GLU A 470 -5.08 4.69 23.00
N ALA A 471 -6.14 4.05 23.47
CA ALA A 471 -6.38 2.64 23.21
C ALA A 471 -7.26 2.51 21.96
N LEU A 472 -6.80 1.74 20.99
CA LEU A 472 -7.61 1.36 19.85
C LEU A 472 -8.61 0.29 20.29
N THR A 473 -9.89 0.59 20.21
CA THR A 473 -10.99 -0.38 20.43
C THR A 473 -11.60 -0.76 19.08
N GLN A 474 -12.24 -1.91 19.01
CA GLN A 474 -12.89 -2.37 17.79
C GLN A 474 -14.32 -2.82 18.06
N SER A 475 -15.22 -2.44 17.19
CA SER A 475 -16.55 -3.03 17.10
C SER A 475 -16.44 -4.48 16.61
N THR A 476 -17.34 -5.34 17.07
CA THR A 476 -17.43 -6.71 16.58
C THR A 476 -18.55 -6.82 15.56
N ALA A 477 -18.28 -7.45 14.45
CA ALA A 477 -19.26 -7.76 13.45
C ALA A 477 -19.00 -9.14 12.84
N ASN A 478 -20.06 -9.77 12.40
CA ASN A 478 -20.01 -10.89 11.47
C ASN A 478 -19.99 -10.32 10.04
N ILE A 479 -18.95 -10.63 9.28
CA ILE A 479 -18.88 -10.24 7.86
C ILE A 479 -19.24 -11.45 7.02
N VAL A 480 -20.42 -11.40 6.44
CA VAL A 480 -20.91 -12.42 5.51
C VAL A 480 -20.38 -12.10 4.12
N GLN A 481 -19.68 -13.05 3.53
CA GLN A 481 -19.02 -12.93 2.24
C GLN A 481 -19.75 -13.78 1.21
N THR A 482 -20.48 -13.10 0.35
CA THR A 482 -21.15 -13.66 -0.82
C THR A 482 -20.70 -12.86 -2.04
N ASN A 483 -21.52 -12.65 -3.04
CA ASN A 483 -21.26 -11.70 -4.13
C ASN A 483 -21.19 -10.24 -3.62
N THR A 484 -21.75 -10.00 -2.43
CA THR A 484 -21.62 -8.75 -1.68
C THR A 484 -21.14 -9.07 -0.28
N PHE A 485 -20.30 -8.21 0.27
CA PHE A 485 -19.78 -8.36 1.63
C PHE A 485 -20.67 -7.54 2.57
N THR A 486 -21.26 -8.17 3.55
CA THR A 486 -22.20 -7.51 4.46
C THR A 486 -21.74 -7.67 5.90
N ALA A 487 -21.60 -6.55 6.62
CA ALA A 487 -21.48 -6.61 8.07
C ALA A 487 -22.88 -6.72 8.68
N GLU A 488 -23.18 -7.89 9.23
CA GLU A 488 -24.52 -8.18 9.72
C GLU A 488 -24.66 -7.86 11.20
N ARG A 489 -25.77 -7.21 11.54
CA ARG A 489 -26.31 -7.07 12.91
C ARG A 489 -25.28 -6.64 13.96
N PHE A 490 -24.42 -5.69 13.62
CA PHE A 490 -23.48 -5.14 14.58
C PHE A 490 -24.13 -4.07 15.47
N ALA A 491 -23.79 -4.07 16.76
CA ALA A 491 -24.30 -3.09 17.70
C ALA A 491 -23.41 -1.83 17.68
N VAL A 492 -24.04 -0.66 17.64
CA VAL A 492 -23.37 0.63 17.80
C VAL A 492 -23.93 1.28 19.06
N ASP A 493 -23.09 1.55 20.04
CA ASP A 493 -23.48 2.24 21.25
C ASP A 493 -23.61 3.76 21.02
N GLY A 494 -24.51 4.41 21.76
CA GLY A 494 -24.78 5.83 21.62
C GLY A 494 -23.54 6.70 21.88
N GLY A 495 -23.12 7.48 20.87
CA GLY A 495 -21.94 8.33 20.95
C GLY A 495 -20.61 7.62 20.75
N ILE A 496 -20.61 6.36 20.36
CA ILE A 496 -19.42 5.57 20.00
C ILE A 496 -19.42 5.34 18.49
N PHE A 497 -18.24 5.32 17.91
CA PHE A 497 -18.06 5.05 16.48
C PHE A 497 -18.00 3.55 16.18
N ALA A 498 -18.67 3.12 15.12
CA ALA A 498 -18.37 1.87 14.44
C ALA A 498 -17.70 2.19 13.12
N ASN A 499 -16.49 1.67 12.92
CA ASN A 499 -15.66 1.99 11.77
C ASN A 499 -15.48 0.78 10.85
N PHE A 500 -15.64 1.03 9.56
CA PHE A 500 -15.47 0.03 8.50
C PHE A 500 -14.57 0.55 7.40
N GLY A 501 -13.87 -0.36 6.73
CA GLY A 501 -13.11 -0.09 5.53
C GLY A 501 -13.63 -0.92 4.36
N VAL A 502 -13.78 -0.31 3.21
CA VAL A 502 -14.24 -0.92 1.97
C VAL A 502 -13.16 -0.69 0.93
N SER A 503 -12.70 -1.75 0.26
CA SER A 503 -11.67 -1.67 -0.77
C SER A 503 -12.13 -2.32 -2.07
N GLY A 504 -11.87 -1.66 -3.19
CA GLY A 504 -12.22 -2.17 -4.52
C GLY A 504 -11.94 -1.16 -5.61
N THR A 505 -12.73 -1.19 -6.67
CA THR A 505 -12.59 -0.29 -7.83
C THR A 505 -13.88 0.49 -8.10
N ARG A 506 -13.74 1.62 -8.79
CA ARG A 506 -14.82 2.46 -9.33
C ARG A 506 -14.43 2.97 -10.72
N PRO A 507 -15.36 3.47 -11.53
CA PRO A 507 -15.00 4.15 -12.76
C PRO A 507 -14.01 5.29 -12.50
N ARG A 508 -13.03 5.46 -13.37
CA ARG A 508 -12.05 6.54 -13.29
C ARG A 508 -12.76 7.90 -13.37
N PRO A 509 -12.40 8.88 -12.53
CA PRO A 509 -12.89 10.25 -12.70
C PRO A 509 -12.42 10.81 -14.05
N ALA A 510 -13.28 11.50 -14.76
CA ALA A 510 -12.99 12.09 -16.06
C ALA A 510 -12.12 13.35 -15.93
N ILE A 511 -10.97 13.20 -15.29
CA ILE A 511 -9.93 14.22 -15.16
C ILE A 511 -8.72 13.72 -15.91
N THR A 512 -8.29 14.48 -16.91
CA THR A 512 -7.18 14.14 -17.80
C THR A 512 -6.15 15.25 -17.81
N GLY A 513 -4.94 14.93 -18.21
CA GLY A 513 -3.88 15.92 -18.39
C GLY A 513 -2.68 15.31 -19.05
N THR A 514 -1.97 16.11 -19.83
CA THR A 514 -0.75 15.72 -20.52
C THR A 514 0.35 16.71 -20.17
N PHE A 515 1.53 16.18 -19.84
CA PHE A 515 2.71 16.96 -19.51
C PHE A 515 3.90 16.49 -20.31
N THR A 516 4.69 17.43 -20.80
CA THR A 516 6.00 17.20 -21.41
C THR A 516 7.07 17.72 -20.48
N LEU A 517 8.04 16.88 -20.17
CA LEU A 517 9.21 17.21 -19.37
C LEU A 517 10.43 17.27 -20.28
N THR A 518 11.18 18.37 -20.21
CA THR A 518 12.38 18.60 -21.05
C THR A 518 13.59 18.77 -20.14
N TYR A 519 14.66 18.00 -20.39
CA TYR A 519 15.93 18.20 -19.72
C TYR A 519 16.56 19.53 -20.12
N GLN A 520 17.24 20.18 -19.17
CA GLN A 520 18.10 21.33 -19.43
C GLN A 520 19.56 20.98 -19.11
N SER A 521 20.48 21.78 -19.61
CA SER A 521 21.91 21.54 -19.46
C SER A 521 22.41 21.47 -18.01
N ASP A 522 21.69 22.10 -17.09
CA ASP A 522 21.97 22.14 -15.66
C ASP A 522 21.20 21.04 -14.86
N GLY A 523 20.54 20.13 -15.57
CA GLY A 523 19.75 19.05 -14.98
C GLY A 523 18.33 19.47 -14.54
N ILE A 524 17.97 20.73 -14.65
CA ILE A 524 16.62 21.23 -14.37
C ILE A 524 15.71 20.83 -15.52
N GLN A 525 14.60 20.18 -15.21
CA GLN A 525 13.58 19.90 -16.20
C GLN A 525 12.56 21.04 -16.24
N ALA A 526 12.36 21.56 -17.45
CA ALA A 526 11.20 22.36 -17.74
C ALA A 526 10.01 21.43 -17.99
N TRP A 527 8.83 21.78 -17.53
CA TRP A 527 7.62 21.04 -17.82
C TRP A 527 6.49 21.99 -18.22
N GLN A 528 5.75 21.54 -19.20
CA GLN A 528 4.59 22.23 -19.74
C GLN A 528 3.46 21.23 -19.94
N GLY A 529 2.23 21.68 -19.89
CA GLY A 529 1.12 20.76 -20.06
C GLY A 529 -0.22 21.39 -19.84
N SER A 530 -1.22 20.55 -19.75
CA SER A 530 -2.59 20.96 -19.47
C SER A 530 -3.32 19.92 -18.63
N ILE A 531 -4.33 20.39 -17.89
CA ILE A 531 -5.27 19.55 -17.15
C ILE A 531 -6.68 19.97 -17.54
N ARG A 532 -7.51 18.98 -17.80
CA ARG A 532 -8.93 19.14 -18.08
C ARG A 532 -9.77 18.38 -17.08
N ASN A 533 -10.75 19.02 -16.48
CA ASN A 533 -11.75 18.37 -15.63
C ASN A 533 -13.06 18.21 -16.43
N GLU A 534 -13.30 17.00 -16.90
CA GLU A 534 -14.58 16.63 -17.56
C GLU A 534 -15.52 15.86 -16.63
N SER A 535 -15.16 15.76 -15.33
CA SER A 535 -16.06 15.19 -14.32
C SER A 535 -17.11 16.20 -13.87
N ASP A 536 -18.10 15.73 -13.14
CA ASP A 536 -19.14 16.56 -12.51
C ASP A 536 -18.72 17.07 -11.11
N GLU A 537 -17.51 16.78 -10.69
CA GLU A 537 -16.98 17.15 -9.37
C GLU A 537 -16.00 18.31 -9.45
N THR A 538 -16.04 19.18 -8.45
CA THR A 538 -15.02 20.23 -8.26
C THR A 538 -13.90 19.69 -7.38
N ILE A 539 -12.65 19.88 -7.82
CA ILE A 539 -11.46 19.50 -7.05
C ILE A 539 -10.92 20.73 -6.35
N TYR A 540 -11.00 20.73 -5.03
CA TYR A 540 -10.53 21.80 -4.16
C TYR A 540 -9.09 21.59 -3.73
N ASP A 541 -8.40 22.68 -3.44
CA ASP A 541 -7.04 22.69 -2.89
C ASP A 541 -6.09 21.75 -3.65
N ALA A 542 -6.23 21.77 -4.98
CA ALA A 542 -5.52 20.85 -5.86
C ALA A 542 -4.03 21.21 -5.94
N VAL A 543 -3.20 20.18 -5.97
CA VAL A 543 -1.74 20.28 -6.01
C VAL A 543 -1.22 19.38 -7.12
N LEU A 544 -0.32 19.90 -7.97
CA LEU A 544 0.45 19.12 -8.91
C LEU A 544 1.77 18.70 -8.26
N LEU A 545 2.04 17.42 -8.35
CA LEU A 545 3.27 16.81 -7.88
C LEU A 545 4.04 16.27 -9.09
N ALA A 546 5.20 16.80 -9.37
CA ALA A 546 6.09 16.28 -10.40
C ALA A 546 7.50 16.24 -9.87
N ARG A 547 8.16 15.09 -9.97
CA ARG A 547 9.57 14.89 -9.59
C ARG A 547 9.98 15.49 -8.25
N GLY A 548 9.26 15.98 -7.49
CA GLY A 548 9.59 16.63 -6.27
C GLY A 548 9.24 18.11 -6.24
N VAL A 549 8.68 18.62 -7.29
CA VAL A 549 8.07 19.95 -7.29
C VAL A 549 6.63 19.82 -6.84
N VAL A 550 6.19 20.74 -5.99
CA VAL A 550 4.80 20.89 -5.56
C VAL A 550 4.29 22.21 -6.08
N TYR A 551 3.31 22.16 -6.95
CA TYR A 551 2.64 23.34 -7.44
C TYR A 551 1.19 23.35 -6.95
N THR A 552 0.79 24.36 -6.17
CA THR A 552 -0.58 24.51 -5.68
C THR A 552 -1.39 25.30 -6.70
N LEU A 553 -2.52 24.76 -7.14
CA LEU A 553 -3.47 25.48 -7.96
C LEU A 553 -4.08 26.63 -7.15
N LYS A 554 -4.19 27.82 -7.77
CA LYS A 554 -4.70 29.01 -7.09
C LYS A 554 -6.20 28.96 -6.89
N GLU A 555 -6.91 28.32 -7.80
CA GLU A 555 -8.36 28.19 -7.83
C GLU A 555 -8.77 26.72 -7.87
N PRO A 556 -9.95 26.37 -7.36
CA PRO A 556 -10.50 25.04 -7.51
C PRO A 556 -10.64 24.67 -8.99
N LEU A 557 -10.40 23.41 -9.33
CA LEU A 557 -10.59 22.88 -10.67
C LEU A 557 -12.06 22.46 -10.84
N ALA A 558 -12.88 23.35 -11.40
CA ALA A 558 -14.32 23.11 -11.57
C ALA A 558 -14.63 22.22 -12.79
N PRO A 559 -15.83 21.62 -12.86
CA PRO A 559 -16.31 20.91 -14.05
C PRO A 559 -16.19 21.75 -15.32
N GLY A 560 -15.58 21.17 -16.35
CA GLY A 560 -15.33 21.83 -17.64
C GLY A 560 -14.07 22.68 -17.73
N ASP A 561 -13.35 22.89 -16.64
CA ASP A 561 -12.14 23.71 -16.65
C ASP A 561 -11.00 23.06 -17.43
N LEU A 562 -10.27 23.89 -18.15
CA LEU A 562 -9.02 23.58 -18.82
C LEU A 562 -7.93 24.53 -18.33
N LEU A 563 -6.97 24.00 -17.60
CA LEU A 563 -5.80 24.75 -17.14
C LEU A 563 -4.59 24.40 -18.02
N THR A 564 -3.87 25.40 -18.47
CA THR A 564 -2.62 25.23 -19.22
C THR A 564 -1.46 25.77 -18.43
N PHE A 565 -0.36 25.06 -18.44
CA PHE A 565 0.86 25.37 -17.72
C PHE A 565 2.01 25.52 -18.72
N ASN A 566 2.71 26.63 -18.64
CA ASN A 566 3.94 26.84 -19.38
C ASN A 566 5.15 26.63 -18.47
N ALA A 567 6.30 26.38 -19.04
CA ALA A 567 7.53 26.13 -18.30
C ALA A 567 7.89 27.25 -17.29
N SER A 568 7.48 28.50 -17.59
CA SER A 568 7.69 29.65 -16.72
C SER A 568 6.70 29.76 -15.55
N ASP A 569 5.57 29.07 -15.63
CA ASP A 569 4.48 29.19 -14.65
C ASP A 569 4.67 28.21 -13.47
N LEU A 570 5.52 27.23 -13.67
CA LEU A 570 5.86 26.24 -12.69
C LEU A 570 7.25 26.56 -12.12
N PRO A 571 7.36 27.41 -11.11
CA PRO A 571 8.65 27.76 -10.55
C PRO A 571 9.27 26.51 -9.95
N LEU A 572 10.26 25.98 -10.64
CA LEU A 572 11.35 25.33 -9.98
C LEU A 572 11.90 26.36 -9.02
N ASP A 573 11.89 26.09 -7.74
CA ASP A 573 12.54 26.98 -6.78
C ASP A 573 14.06 26.87 -6.99
N SER A 574 14.48 27.49 -8.09
CA SER A 574 15.83 27.45 -8.63
C SER A 574 16.84 28.13 -7.69
N SER A 575 16.35 28.94 -6.76
CA SER A 575 17.24 29.67 -5.84
C SER A 575 17.91 28.74 -4.83
N THR A 576 17.32 27.59 -4.54
CA THR A 576 17.90 26.57 -3.67
C THR A 576 18.60 25.46 -4.46
N ALA A 577 18.19 25.18 -5.69
CA ALA A 577 18.73 24.10 -6.52
C ALA A 577 20.17 24.36 -6.96
N LEU A 578 20.52 25.59 -7.28
CA LEU A 578 21.83 25.99 -7.81
C LEU A 578 22.88 26.27 -6.72
N ALA A 579 22.46 26.47 -5.48
CA ALA A 579 23.38 26.84 -4.41
C ALA A 579 24.00 25.68 -3.65
N SER A 580 23.55 24.45 -3.90
CA SER A 580 24.03 23.26 -3.22
C SER A 580 24.13 22.07 -4.18
N PRO A 581 25.31 21.42 -4.25
CA PRO A 581 25.46 20.18 -5.00
C PRO A 581 24.70 18.99 -4.43
N ALA A 582 23.75 19.21 -3.54
CA ALA A 582 22.94 18.19 -2.92
C ALA A 582 21.49 18.28 -3.35
N PRO A 583 21.18 17.90 -4.58
CA PRO A 583 19.87 18.07 -5.17
C PRO A 583 18.77 17.20 -4.57
N LEU A 584 19.12 16.23 -3.75
CA LEU A 584 18.16 15.31 -3.14
C LEU A 584 17.15 15.95 -2.19
N GLU A 585 17.44 17.11 -1.64
CA GLU A 585 16.52 17.78 -0.71
C GLU A 585 15.57 18.76 -1.39
N LEU A 586 15.90 19.12 -2.62
CA LEU A 586 15.25 20.26 -3.25
C LEU A 586 13.86 20.05 -3.67
N PRO A 587 13.62 19.01 -4.43
CA PRO A 587 12.35 18.94 -5.07
C PRO A 587 11.27 18.36 -4.18
N TYR A 588 11.67 17.66 -3.17
CA TYR A 588 10.71 17.03 -2.27
C TYR A 588 10.24 17.96 -1.17
N GLY A 589 10.70 19.21 -1.23
CA GLY A 589 10.62 20.16 -0.16
C GLY A 589 9.28 20.14 0.57
N ARG A 590 8.15 20.23 -0.09
CA ARG A 590 6.88 20.33 0.64
C ARG A 590 6.30 19.00 1.09
N LEU A 591 6.37 17.94 0.30
CA LEU A 591 5.94 16.60 0.74
C LEU A 591 6.97 15.93 1.65
N GLN A 592 8.24 16.19 1.45
CA GLN A 592 9.28 15.73 2.34
C GLN A 592 9.29 16.50 3.66
N ILE A 593 8.97 17.78 3.66
CA ILE A 593 8.72 18.55 4.87
C ILE A 593 7.52 17.98 5.62
N LEU A 594 6.46 17.58 4.91
CA LEU A 594 5.37 16.81 5.51
C LEU A 594 5.88 15.54 6.19
N ARG A 595 6.85 14.85 5.61
CA ARG A 595 7.46 13.64 6.12
C ARG A 595 8.38 13.88 7.31
N GLU A 596 9.34 14.79 7.21
CA GLU A 596 10.32 15.07 8.26
C GLU A 596 9.62 15.59 9.51
N ASN A 597 8.66 16.48 9.34
CA ASN A 597 7.85 16.98 10.44
C ASN A 597 6.88 15.95 10.99
N PHE A 598 6.57 14.90 10.23
CA PHE A 598 5.80 13.78 10.71
C PHE A 598 6.55 12.98 11.78
N GLN A 599 7.83 12.69 11.58
CA GLN A 599 8.66 12.02 12.59
C GLN A 599 8.81 12.86 13.85
N THR A 600 8.85 14.19 13.74
CA THR A 600 8.95 15.11 14.85
C THR A 600 7.61 15.51 15.45
N ARG A 601 6.47 15.05 14.90
CA ARG A 601 5.11 15.50 15.22
C ARG A 601 4.87 17.01 15.05
N GLN A 602 5.76 17.68 14.37
CA GLN A 602 5.64 19.10 14.07
C GLN A 602 5.42 19.27 12.57
N PHE A 603 4.23 19.74 12.23
CA PHE A 603 3.94 20.18 10.87
C PHE A 603 4.61 21.54 10.65
N ASP A 604 5.42 21.62 9.63
CA ASP A 604 5.90 22.91 9.16
C ASP A 604 4.75 23.77 8.62
N GLN A 605 4.82 25.07 8.89
CA GLN A 605 3.80 26.03 8.45
C GLN A 605 3.63 26.08 6.93
N GLN A 606 4.70 25.85 6.16
CA GLN A 606 4.63 25.84 4.70
C GLN A 606 3.90 24.62 4.15
N SER A 607 4.10 23.46 4.75
CA SER A 607 3.41 22.23 4.38
C SER A 607 1.94 22.30 4.72
N GLN A 608 1.61 22.90 5.86
CA GLN A 608 0.23 23.17 6.25
C GLN A 608 -0.44 24.13 5.25
N ARG A 609 0.26 25.16 4.78
CA ARG A 609 -0.25 26.09 3.78
C ARG A 609 -0.54 25.42 2.45
N ALA A 610 0.32 24.52 1.99
CA ALA A 610 0.11 23.82 0.73
C ALA A 610 -1.15 22.92 0.75
N ILE A 611 -1.37 22.20 1.87
CA ILE A 611 -2.50 21.29 2.01
C ILE A 611 -3.80 22.02 2.38
N LEU A 612 -3.70 23.15 3.09
CA LEU A 612 -4.83 23.88 3.63
C LEU A 612 -5.07 25.24 2.94
N ASN A 613 -4.66 25.36 1.69
CA ASN A 613 -4.79 26.58 0.91
C ASN A 613 -4.22 27.80 1.64
N GLU A 614 -2.93 27.70 2.04
CA GLU A 614 -2.14 28.75 2.68
C GLU A 614 -2.62 29.22 4.05
N ARG A 615 -3.62 28.60 4.65
CA ARG A 615 -4.07 28.94 6.01
C ARG A 615 -3.38 28.07 7.05
N PRO A 616 -2.60 28.65 7.98
CA PRO A 616 -2.03 27.86 9.08
C PRO A 616 -3.15 27.29 9.96
N ILE A 617 -3.03 26.01 10.35
CA ILE A 617 -4.02 25.36 11.22
C ILE A 617 -4.31 26.18 12.48
N ASN A 618 -3.29 26.80 13.05
CA ASN A 618 -3.42 27.60 14.27
C ASN A 618 -4.29 28.84 14.09
N SER A 619 -4.57 29.27 12.86
CA SER A 619 -5.46 30.42 12.58
C SER A 619 -6.89 29.99 12.28
N LEU A 620 -7.15 28.69 12.15
CA LEU A 620 -8.47 28.15 11.86
C LEU A 620 -9.23 27.88 13.16
N THR A 621 -10.55 28.01 13.09
CA THR A 621 -11.46 27.74 14.20
C THR A 621 -12.72 27.01 13.70
N GLY A 622 -13.39 26.30 14.60
CA GLY A 622 -14.65 25.63 14.30
C GLY A 622 -14.53 24.58 13.20
N ILE A 623 -15.47 24.57 12.27
CA ILE A 623 -15.57 23.57 11.19
C ILE A 623 -14.32 23.54 10.30
N ALA A 624 -13.76 24.71 9.98
CA ALA A 624 -12.57 24.79 9.14
C ALA A 624 -11.34 24.13 9.80
N LEU A 625 -11.20 24.27 11.13
CA LEU A 625 -10.15 23.60 11.88
C LEU A 625 -10.36 22.07 11.84
N GLN A 626 -11.58 21.60 12.10
CA GLN A 626 -11.90 20.16 12.07
C GLN A 626 -11.65 19.55 10.67
N GLN A 627 -12.04 20.24 9.60
CA GLN A 627 -11.75 19.81 8.22
C GLN A 627 -10.23 19.70 7.98
N ALA A 628 -9.48 20.69 8.40
CA ALA A 628 -8.04 20.74 8.25
C ALA A 628 -7.35 19.60 9.04
N GLU A 629 -7.77 19.36 10.27
CA GLU A 629 -7.27 18.27 11.11
C GLU A 629 -7.61 16.91 10.52
N ARG A 630 -8.83 16.73 10.00
CA ARG A 630 -9.25 15.50 9.33
C ARG A 630 -8.42 15.24 8.07
N ARG A 631 -8.25 16.23 7.20
CA ARG A 631 -7.43 16.14 5.99
C ARG A 631 -5.97 15.82 6.32
N LYS A 632 -5.43 16.47 7.36
CA LYS A 632 -4.09 16.21 7.88
C LYS A 632 -3.93 14.75 8.33
N ALA A 633 -4.87 14.24 9.13
CA ALA A 633 -4.83 12.87 9.59
C ALA A 633 -4.92 11.87 8.43
N LEU A 634 -5.74 12.18 7.41
CA LEU A 634 -5.88 11.36 6.22
C LEU A 634 -4.59 11.33 5.37
N ILE A 635 -3.96 12.48 5.12
CA ILE A 635 -2.66 12.54 4.45
C ILE A 635 -1.62 11.73 5.23
N ASN A 636 -1.58 11.88 6.54
CA ASN A 636 -0.66 11.12 7.40
C ASN A 636 -0.89 9.61 7.34
N ALA A 637 -2.11 9.16 7.05
CA ALA A 637 -2.41 7.74 6.89
C ALA A 637 -1.87 7.16 5.59
N TYR A 638 -1.80 7.96 4.53
CA TYR A 638 -1.43 7.52 3.17
C TYR A 638 -0.02 7.92 2.74
N VAL A 639 0.45 9.08 3.16
CA VAL A 639 1.75 9.63 2.75
C VAL A 639 2.76 9.43 3.86
N PHE A 640 3.06 8.15 4.14
CA PHE A 640 4.12 7.77 5.06
C PHE A 640 5.31 7.25 4.24
N ASP A 641 6.20 8.14 3.83
CA ASP A 641 7.39 7.77 3.08
C ASP A 641 8.64 7.87 3.97
N GLN A 642 9.10 6.73 4.45
CA GLN A 642 10.35 6.66 5.22
C GLN A 642 11.60 6.71 4.34
N PHE A 643 11.48 6.38 3.03
CA PHE A 643 12.64 6.00 2.24
C PHE A 643 12.97 6.95 1.09
N GLY A 644 12.28 8.04 0.96
CA GLY A 644 12.62 9.04 -0.04
C GLY A 644 11.61 9.19 -1.15
N ALA A 645 11.74 10.26 -1.74
CA ALA A 645 10.85 10.87 -2.66
C ALA A 645 11.08 10.41 -4.11
N SER A 646 11.97 9.45 -4.35
CA SER A 646 12.18 8.82 -5.66
C SER A 646 10.95 8.03 -6.15
N GLY A 647 9.98 7.76 -5.27
CA GLY A 647 8.80 6.95 -5.61
C GLY A 647 7.89 7.53 -6.68
N ARG A 648 7.98 8.81 -7.03
CA ARG A 648 7.15 9.41 -8.08
C ARG A 648 7.72 9.26 -9.49
N GLY A 649 9.01 8.99 -9.58
CA GLY A 649 9.70 8.91 -10.86
C GLY A 649 9.49 10.17 -11.70
N ASN A 650 9.25 9.98 -12.99
CA ASN A 650 8.98 11.05 -13.95
C ASN A 650 7.47 11.32 -14.15
N ASN A 651 6.62 10.74 -13.31
CA ASN A 651 5.19 10.91 -13.41
C ASN A 651 4.71 12.23 -12.77
N VAL A 652 3.65 12.77 -13.33
CA VAL A 652 2.95 13.93 -12.79
C VAL A 652 1.65 13.47 -12.13
N TYR A 653 1.40 13.94 -10.93
CA TYR A 653 0.20 13.59 -10.17
C TYR A 653 -0.59 14.84 -9.82
N LEU A 654 -1.91 14.77 -10.01
CA LEU A 654 -2.86 15.72 -9.42
C LEU A 654 -3.35 15.13 -8.09
N VAL A 655 -3.17 15.87 -7.01
CA VAL A 655 -3.71 15.54 -5.68
C VAL A 655 -4.69 16.63 -5.27
N GLY A 656 -5.89 16.27 -4.88
CA GLY A 656 -6.89 17.27 -4.53
C GLY A 656 -8.07 16.67 -3.77
N TRP A 657 -8.98 17.50 -3.33
CA TRP A 657 -10.10 17.17 -2.48
C TRP A 657 -11.43 17.40 -3.18
N SER A 658 -12.41 16.55 -2.89
CA SER A 658 -13.81 16.77 -3.27
C SER A 658 -14.72 16.50 -2.07
N ASP A 659 -15.80 17.26 -1.99
CA ASP A 659 -16.89 17.05 -1.03
C ASP A 659 -18.11 16.38 -1.71
N ALA A 660 -17.93 15.86 -2.93
CA ALA A 660 -18.97 15.13 -3.64
C ALA A 660 -19.38 13.86 -2.88
N PRO A 661 -20.62 13.39 -3.05
CA PRO A 661 -21.09 12.18 -2.40
C PRO A 661 -20.17 11.01 -2.68
N GLY A 662 -19.78 10.32 -1.60
CA GLY A 662 -19.05 9.07 -1.71
C GLY A 662 -19.89 7.95 -2.33
N ASP A 663 -19.23 6.84 -2.68
CA ASP A 663 -19.93 5.66 -3.21
C ASP A 663 -21.01 5.20 -2.24
N ASP A 664 -22.12 4.73 -2.80
CA ASP A 664 -23.27 4.34 -2.03
C ASP A 664 -22.98 3.17 -1.10
N ILE A 665 -23.36 3.35 0.15
CA ILE A 665 -23.36 2.32 1.18
C ILE A 665 -24.75 2.22 1.75
N GLU A 666 -25.27 1.03 1.74
CA GLU A 666 -26.56 0.77 2.35
C GLU A 666 -26.39 0.52 3.85
N LEU A 667 -27.11 1.29 4.65
CA LEU A 667 -27.23 1.07 6.09
C LEU A 667 -28.67 0.67 6.40
N GLU A 668 -28.88 -0.63 6.61
CA GLU A 668 -30.22 -1.17 6.85
C GLU A 668 -30.79 -0.67 8.18
N GLY A 669 -32.06 -0.27 8.14
CA GLY A 669 -32.79 0.14 9.32
C GLY A 669 -32.62 1.59 9.76
N ALA A 670 -31.96 2.46 8.95
CA ALA A 670 -31.68 3.82 9.36
C ALA A 670 -31.65 4.83 8.24
N THR A 671 -32.16 6.02 8.54
CA THR A 671 -31.86 7.25 7.78
C THR A 671 -30.65 7.92 8.40
N PHE A 672 -29.74 8.42 7.57
CA PHE A 672 -28.51 9.04 8.03
C PHE A 672 -28.24 10.38 7.36
N THR A 673 -27.45 11.19 8.02
CA THR A 673 -26.88 12.41 7.43
C THR A 673 -25.48 12.07 6.91
N PRO A 674 -25.22 12.16 5.60
CA PRO A 674 -23.89 11.89 5.05
C PRO A 674 -22.93 13.02 5.36
N LEU A 675 -21.66 12.66 5.58
CA LEU A 675 -20.53 13.57 5.71
C LEU A 675 -19.39 13.02 4.87
N ASP A 676 -19.23 13.56 3.66
CA ASP A 676 -18.32 13.01 2.67
C ASP A 676 -17.02 13.81 2.56
N THR A 677 -15.94 13.14 2.25
CA THR A 677 -14.65 13.74 1.93
C THR A 677 -13.90 12.78 1.02
N THR A 678 -13.54 13.21 -0.18
CA THR A 678 -12.77 12.41 -1.13
C THR A 678 -11.40 13.04 -1.36
N LEU A 679 -10.35 12.22 -1.29
CA LEU A 679 -8.99 12.56 -1.66
C LEU A 679 -8.65 11.85 -2.96
N TYR A 680 -8.26 12.59 -3.96
CA TYR A 680 -7.82 12.08 -5.24
C TYR A 680 -6.31 12.07 -5.37
N PHE A 681 -5.76 10.97 -5.88
CA PHE A 681 -4.41 10.82 -6.42
C PHE A 681 -4.54 10.39 -7.88
N ILE A 682 -4.42 11.32 -8.79
CA ILE A 682 -4.60 11.07 -10.22
C ILE A 682 -3.25 11.21 -10.92
N GLN A 683 -2.75 10.12 -11.47
CA GLN A 683 -1.60 10.19 -12.36
C GLN A 683 -2.03 10.77 -13.72
N LEU A 684 -1.27 11.73 -14.21
CA LEU A 684 -1.47 12.36 -15.51
C LEU A 684 -0.47 11.79 -16.51
N GLU A 685 -0.80 11.88 -17.80
CA GLU A 685 0.13 11.48 -18.84
C GLU A 685 1.37 12.36 -18.81
N SER A 686 2.54 11.76 -18.86
CA SER A 686 3.81 12.47 -18.89
C SER A 686 4.78 11.85 -19.87
N ASN A 687 5.34 12.68 -20.74
CA ASN A 687 6.38 12.32 -21.68
C ASN A 687 7.66 13.06 -21.34
N ILE A 688 8.80 12.41 -21.62
CA ILE A 688 10.12 13.03 -21.47
C ILE A 688 10.70 13.21 -22.86
N GLU A 689 11.07 14.44 -23.17
CA GLU A 689 11.78 14.77 -24.38
C GLU A 689 13.28 14.96 -24.04
N PRO A 690 14.14 14.00 -24.42
CA PRO A 690 15.57 14.17 -24.23
C PRO A 690 16.12 15.23 -25.21
N PRO A 691 16.91 16.21 -24.75
CA PRO A 691 17.57 17.16 -25.61
C PRO A 691 18.75 16.47 -26.29
N THR A 692 18.57 16.10 -27.56
CA THR A 692 19.59 15.43 -28.36
C THR A 692 20.80 16.33 -28.67
N GLY A 693 22.03 15.78 -28.59
CA GLY A 693 23.25 16.47 -28.91
C GLY A 693 23.66 17.59 -27.94
N GLN A 694 23.03 17.66 -26.74
CA GLN A 694 23.39 18.62 -25.70
C GLN A 694 23.89 17.87 -24.46
N ASN A 695 24.82 18.49 -23.76
CA ASN A 695 25.23 17.96 -22.45
C ASN A 695 24.13 18.16 -21.43
N VAL A 696 23.75 17.10 -20.76
CA VAL A 696 22.75 17.09 -19.69
C VAL A 696 23.30 16.46 -18.43
N THR A 697 22.69 16.81 -17.31
CA THR A 697 22.95 16.17 -16.01
C THR A 697 21.72 15.38 -15.60
N ILE A 698 21.88 14.07 -15.43
CA ILE A 698 20.89 13.21 -14.80
C ILE A 698 21.03 13.33 -13.28
N MET A 699 20.01 13.88 -12.67
CA MET A 699 19.99 14.20 -11.24
C MET A 699 19.67 12.96 -10.40
N PRO A 700 19.99 12.94 -9.10
CA PRO A 700 19.80 11.77 -8.23
C PRO A 700 18.38 11.25 -8.15
N ASP A 701 17.37 12.10 -8.33
CA ASP A 701 15.95 11.72 -8.38
C ASP A 701 15.54 10.98 -9.65
N GLN A 702 16.47 10.90 -10.62
CA GLN A 702 16.30 10.14 -11.86
C GLN A 702 16.91 8.73 -11.79
N PHE A 703 17.28 8.29 -10.62
CA PHE A 703 17.78 6.93 -10.40
C PHE A 703 16.84 6.14 -9.49
N THR A 704 16.70 4.87 -9.81
CA THR A 704 16.34 3.87 -8.82
C THR A 704 17.58 3.44 -8.08
N TRP A 705 17.46 3.11 -6.80
CA TRP A 705 18.56 2.56 -6.05
C TRP A 705 18.07 1.52 -5.06
N PHE A 706 18.96 0.59 -4.71
CA PHE A 706 18.72 -0.35 -3.65
C PHE A 706 20.05 -0.81 -3.04
N SER A 707 19.98 -1.36 -1.84
CA SER A 707 21.14 -1.88 -1.13
C SER A 707 21.34 -3.35 -1.45
N LEU A 708 22.46 -3.71 -2.10
CA LEU A 708 22.85 -5.10 -2.37
C LEU A 708 23.36 -5.78 -1.10
N GLU A 709 24.13 -5.06 -0.31
CA GLU A 709 24.70 -5.56 0.93
C GLU A 709 24.72 -4.45 1.97
N ARG A 710 24.34 -4.80 3.19
CA ARG A 710 24.30 -3.89 4.31
C ARG A 710 24.75 -4.59 5.58
N LYS A 711 25.99 -4.40 5.99
CA LYS A 711 26.56 -5.03 7.18
C LYS A 711 26.65 -4.02 8.32
N GLU A 712 25.90 -4.28 9.40
CA GLU A 712 25.97 -3.55 10.65
C GLU A 712 25.88 -2.00 10.48
N VAL A 713 25.02 -1.56 9.58
CA VAL A 713 24.75 -0.15 9.30
C VAL A 713 23.42 0.22 9.92
N SER A 714 23.37 1.25 10.75
CA SER A 714 22.11 1.77 11.27
C SER A 714 21.48 2.77 10.29
N GLY A 715 20.15 2.83 10.28
CA GLY A 715 19.38 3.67 9.34
C GLY A 715 19.01 2.91 8.07
N GLU A 716 17.86 3.22 7.50
CA GLU A 716 17.27 2.43 6.39
C GLU A 716 17.33 3.14 5.03
N GLY A 717 17.81 4.36 4.96
CA GLY A 717 17.87 5.14 3.73
C GLY A 717 19.29 5.52 3.32
N LEU A 718 19.40 6.26 2.22
CA LEU A 718 20.64 6.91 1.79
C LEU A 718 21.04 8.07 2.69
N ASN A 719 20.08 8.61 3.43
CA ASN A 719 20.28 9.72 4.35
C ASN A 719 20.28 9.22 5.79
N ASN A 720 21.09 9.84 6.62
CA ASN A 720 21.20 9.51 8.05
C ASN A 720 21.63 8.05 8.33
N MET A 721 22.53 7.50 7.51
CA MET A 721 23.12 6.21 7.82
C MET A 721 24.39 6.35 8.65
N THR A 722 24.61 5.41 9.56
CA THR A 722 25.81 5.32 10.37
C THR A 722 26.58 4.08 10.02
N LEU A 723 27.83 4.25 9.57
CA LEU A 723 28.79 3.17 9.36
C LEU A 723 29.61 2.96 10.62
N LEU A 724 29.75 1.71 11.05
CA LEU A 724 30.64 1.29 12.11
C LEU A 724 31.99 0.84 11.53
N PRO A 725 33.08 0.79 12.33
CA PRO A 725 34.37 0.30 11.86
C PRO A 725 34.29 -1.12 11.29
N GLY A 726 34.84 -1.31 10.10
CA GLY A 726 34.79 -2.60 9.40
C GLY A 726 33.47 -2.94 8.74
N THR A 727 32.51 -2.02 8.74
CA THR A 727 31.23 -2.19 8.07
C THR A 727 31.22 -1.56 6.69
N SER A 728 30.31 -2.03 5.84
CA SER A 728 30.12 -1.48 4.49
C SER A 728 28.68 -1.56 4.05
N VAL A 729 28.32 -0.67 3.14
CA VAL A 729 27.07 -0.73 2.38
C VAL A 729 27.41 -0.75 0.90
N ILE A 730 26.80 -1.67 0.16
CA ILE A 730 26.89 -1.74 -1.29
C ILE A 730 25.55 -1.32 -1.86
N MET A 731 25.56 -0.31 -2.70
CA MET A 731 24.37 0.26 -3.32
C MET A 731 24.49 0.15 -4.84
N GLN A 732 23.38 -0.14 -5.48
CA GLN A 732 23.25 -0.11 -6.92
C GLN A 732 22.30 1.00 -7.32
N TYR A 733 22.74 1.82 -8.27
CA TYR A 733 21.98 2.91 -8.89
C TYR A 733 21.73 2.61 -10.36
N THR A 734 20.49 2.67 -10.78
CA THR A 734 20.09 2.49 -12.18
C THR A 734 19.28 3.70 -12.61
N PRO A 735 19.62 4.39 -13.72
CA PRO A 735 18.82 5.49 -14.24
C PRO A 735 17.39 5.04 -14.56
N LEU A 736 16.44 5.94 -14.37
CA LEU A 736 15.06 5.72 -14.78
C LEU A 736 14.95 5.56 -16.30
N PRO A 737 13.94 4.86 -16.80
CA PRO A 737 13.59 4.91 -18.22
C PRO A 737 13.44 6.36 -18.70
N GLY A 738 14.06 6.69 -19.81
CA GLY A 738 14.14 8.08 -20.31
C GLY A 738 15.23 8.95 -19.71
N ALA A 739 15.98 8.45 -18.70
CA ALA A 739 17.16 9.10 -18.12
C ALA A 739 18.46 8.36 -18.43
N VAL A 740 18.41 7.32 -19.24
CA VAL A 740 19.60 6.56 -19.67
C VAL A 740 20.30 7.35 -20.77
N LEU A 741 21.47 7.91 -20.50
CA LEU A 741 22.30 8.61 -21.46
C LEU A 741 22.92 7.62 -22.44
N ASP A 742 23.04 8.01 -23.71
CA ASP A 742 23.75 7.22 -24.70
C ASP A 742 25.27 7.28 -24.49
N GLN A 743 25.75 8.41 -23.98
CA GLN A 743 27.13 8.62 -23.60
C GLN A 743 27.20 9.27 -22.24
N VAL A 744 27.96 8.67 -21.32
CA VAL A 744 28.25 9.24 -19.99
C VAL A 744 29.69 9.69 -19.92
N ASP A 745 29.91 10.98 -19.74
CA ASP A 745 31.24 11.58 -19.70
C ASP A 745 31.80 11.68 -18.29
N GLU A 746 30.89 11.81 -17.29
CA GLU A 746 31.28 12.05 -15.88
C GLU A 746 30.25 11.45 -14.93
N LEU A 747 30.76 10.79 -13.87
CA LEU A 747 29.98 10.48 -12.68
C LEU A 747 30.35 11.49 -11.60
N VAL A 748 29.35 12.08 -10.93
CA VAL A 748 29.53 12.95 -9.78
C VAL A 748 28.95 12.28 -8.55
N LEU A 749 29.79 11.99 -7.59
CA LEU A 749 29.43 11.40 -6.31
C LEU A 749 29.42 12.50 -5.25
N TYR A 750 28.32 12.66 -4.55
CA TYR A 750 28.22 13.61 -3.45
C TYR A 750 28.08 12.88 -2.12
N LEU A 751 28.90 13.24 -1.15
CA LEU A 751 28.91 12.66 0.19
C LEU A 751 28.94 13.74 1.27
N ASP A 752 27.78 13.99 1.91
CA ASP A 752 27.67 14.86 3.09
C ASP A 752 27.90 14.06 4.36
N ARG A 753 28.99 14.38 5.05
CA ARG A 753 29.32 13.83 6.36
C ARG A 753 28.73 14.71 7.44
N GLY A 754 27.93 14.14 8.33
CA GLY A 754 27.41 14.86 9.48
C GLY A 754 28.55 15.40 10.38
N SER A 755 28.33 16.54 10.98
CA SER A 755 29.29 17.16 11.92
C SER A 755 29.52 16.27 13.15
N GLY A 756 30.71 15.79 13.33
CA GLY A 756 31.12 15.01 14.49
C GLY A 756 31.86 13.73 14.07
N PHE A 757 33.18 13.78 14.18
CA PHE A 757 34.16 12.73 13.89
C PHE A 757 34.57 12.62 12.41
N GLY A 758 35.55 13.42 12.04
CA GLY A 758 36.19 13.47 10.72
C GLY A 758 36.90 12.18 10.32
N ARG A 759 36.13 11.11 10.12
CA ARG A 759 36.68 9.81 9.74
C ARG A 759 36.45 9.56 8.28
N GLN A 760 37.46 8.95 7.65
CA GLN A 760 37.46 8.67 6.24
C GLN A 760 36.45 7.57 5.93
N VAL A 761 35.43 7.92 5.17
CA VAL A 761 34.57 6.95 4.50
C VAL A 761 35.21 6.65 3.15
N GLY A 762 35.63 5.41 2.94
CA GLY A 762 36.11 4.93 1.67
C GLY A 762 34.97 4.77 0.68
N ILE A 763 35.12 5.30 -0.53
CA ILE A 763 34.21 5.08 -1.65
C ILE A 763 34.92 4.19 -2.65
N SER A 764 34.26 3.13 -3.10
CA SER A 764 34.73 2.27 -4.17
C SER A 764 33.64 2.12 -5.22
N LEU A 765 34.05 2.07 -6.49
CA LEU A 765 33.18 1.78 -7.63
C LEU A 765 33.47 0.38 -8.15
N TRP A 766 32.42 -0.32 -8.56
CA TRP A 766 32.52 -1.62 -9.18
C TRP A 766 32.99 -1.48 -10.63
N ASN A 767 34.13 -2.09 -10.95
CA ASN A 767 34.66 -2.16 -12.28
C ASN A 767 34.10 -3.39 -13.00
N TRP A 768 33.16 -3.19 -13.88
CA TRP A 768 32.44 -4.26 -14.59
C TRP A 768 33.37 -5.10 -15.51
N ALA A 769 34.41 -4.49 -16.03
CA ALA A 769 35.32 -5.21 -16.94
C ALA A 769 36.31 -6.10 -16.22
N ARG A 770 36.65 -5.77 -14.96
CA ARG A 770 37.63 -6.51 -14.15
C ARG A 770 37.02 -7.28 -12.99
N GLU A 771 35.73 -7.06 -12.73
CA GLU A 771 35.00 -7.66 -11.61
C GLU A 771 35.62 -7.41 -10.23
N GLU A 772 36.10 -6.21 -10.03
CA GLU A 772 36.75 -5.82 -8.78
C GLU A 772 36.33 -4.42 -8.33
N TRP A 773 36.52 -4.15 -7.06
CA TRP A 773 36.24 -2.84 -6.49
C TRP A 773 37.44 -1.93 -6.64
N ASP A 774 37.32 -0.89 -7.45
CA ASP A 774 38.29 0.19 -7.55
C ASP A 774 38.05 1.21 -6.43
N ALA A 775 38.96 1.32 -5.48
CA ALA A 775 38.87 2.33 -4.45
C ALA A 775 39.20 3.71 -5.03
N LEU A 776 38.36 4.70 -4.73
CA LEU A 776 38.59 6.07 -5.16
C LEU A 776 39.59 6.76 -4.18
N ASN A 777 40.52 7.49 -4.74
CA ASN A 777 41.50 8.26 -3.94
C ASN A 777 40.89 9.59 -3.49
N ASP A 778 41.31 10.10 -2.35
CA ASP A 778 40.96 11.42 -1.80
C ASP A 778 39.44 11.64 -1.59
N THR A 779 38.82 10.72 -0.87
CA THR A 779 37.38 10.77 -0.54
C THR A 779 37.01 11.79 0.55
N ASN A 780 37.92 12.69 0.92
CA ASN A 780 37.72 13.74 1.95
C ASN A 780 36.90 14.93 1.42
N VAL A 781 36.69 15.02 0.13
CA VAL A 781 35.89 16.08 -0.50
C VAL A 781 34.40 15.68 -0.49
N GLU A 782 33.52 16.67 -0.49
CA GLU A 782 32.08 16.44 -0.57
C GLU A 782 31.65 15.97 -1.97
N ASP A 783 32.22 16.59 -3.02
CA ASP A 783 31.98 16.23 -4.41
C ASP A 783 33.20 15.53 -5.00
N TYR A 784 32.95 14.39 -5.63
CA TYR A 784 33.97 13.60 -6.28
C TYR A 784 33.57 13.28 -7.72
N SER A 785 34.38 13.78 -8.67
CA SER A 785 34.14 13.56 -10.11
C SER A 785 35.00 12.43 -10.65
N VAL A 786 34.37 11.51 -11.37
CA VAL A 786 35.00 10.43 -12.12
C VAL A 786 34.76 10.66 -13.60
N PHE A 787 35.83 11.01 -14.30
CA PHE A 787 35.79 11.23 -15.75
C PHE A 787 36.06 9.93 -16.51
N SER A 788 35.48 9.80 -17.70
CA SER A 788 35.57 8.60 -18.54
C SER A 788 35.20 7.34 -17.73
N PRO A 789 33.95 7.28 -17.26
CA PRO A 789 33.52 6.28 -16.28
C PRO A 789 33.09 4.95 -16.90
N GLU A 790 33.33 4.70 -18.19
CA GLU A 790 32.77 3.58 -18.97
C GLU A 790 32.98 2.22 -18.27
N ARG A 791 34.12 2.04 -17.60
CA ARG A 791 34.44 0.80 -16.86
C ARG A 791 33.57 0.59 -15.60
N TYR A 792 32.90 1.64 -15.14
CA TYR A 792 32.04 1.61 -13.95
C TYR A 792 30.54 1.57 -14.32
N LEU A 793 30.24 1.62 -15.60
CA LEU A 793 28.89 1.57 -16.14
C LEU A 793 28.54 0.13 -16.55
N GLY A 794 27.55 -0.43 -15.90
CA GLY A 794 26.90 -1.67 -16.33
C GLY A 794 25.75 -1.41 -17.28
N ALA A 795 24.92 -2.43 -17.52
CA ALA A 795 23.76 -2.29 -18.37
C ALA A 795 22.88 -1.10 -17.93
N GLN A 796 22.35 -0.36 -18.90
CA GLN A 796 21.55 0.84 -18.66
C GLN A 796 22.27 1.90 -17.79
N ASN A 797 23.57 2.03 -17.92
CA ASN A 797 24.41 2.93 -17.12
C ASN A 797 24.30 2.73 -15.60
N THR A 798 24.04 1.49 -15.20
CA THR A 798 23.99 1.12 -13.78
C THR A 798 25.35 1.24 -13.12
N VAL A 799 25.38 1.84 -11.93
CA VAL A 799 26.61 2.03 -11.12
C VAL A 799 26.46 1.31 -9.79
N ARG A 800 27.45 0.50 -9.42
CA ARG A 800 27.55 -0.08 -8.07
C ARG A 800 28.58 0.67 -7.25
N ILE A 801 28.21 1.05 -6.04
CA ILE A 801 29.01 1.88 -5.14
C ILE A 801 29.09 1.19 -3.78
N ARG A 802 30.32 1.08 -3.25
CA ARG A 802 30.55 0.60 -1.91
C ARG A 802 31.03 1.76 -1.05
N LEU A 803 30.33 2.02 0.05
CA LEU A 803 30.77 2.89 1.12
C LEU A 803 31.26 2.04 2.28
N SER A 804 32.47 2.32 2.78
CA SER A 804 33.06 1.57 3.89
C SER A 804 33.79 2.52 4.84
N LEU A 805 33.79 2.17 6.14
CA LEU A 805 34.60 2.83 7.10
C LEU A 805 35.91 2.06 7.25
N LEU A 806 37.06 2.71 7.02
CA LEU A 806 38.37 2.08 7.10
C LEU A 806 38.67 1.64 8.54
N VAL A 807 39.24 0.44 8.68
CA VAL A 807 39.44 -0.26 9.98
C VAL A 807 40.46 0.39 10.92
N ASP A 808 41.35 1.25 10.40
CA ASP A 808 42.49 1.76 11.11
C ASP A 808 42.21 2.88 12.14
N VAL A 809 40.96 3.03 12.58
CA VAL A 809 40.61 4.13 13.49
C VAL A 809 39.99 3.58 14.76
N ASP A 810 40.71 3.70 15.86
CA ASP A 810 40.22 3.39 17.20
C ASP A 810 38.92 4.14 17.52
N TYR A 811 37.87 3.38 17.78
CA TYR A 811 36.55 3.76 18.33
C TYR A 811 35.81 4.89 17.64
N GLY A 812 34.87 4.54 16.79
CA GLY A 812 33.85 5.47 16.31
C GLY A 812 33.10 5.03 15.08
N SER A 813 32.07 5.75 14.81
CA SER A 813 31.16 5.59 13.65
C SER A 813 31.31 6.77 12.71
N ALA A 814 31.02 6.60 11.44
CA ALA A 814 30.84 7.71 10.51
C ALA A 814 29.35 7.90 10.25
N TRP A 815 28.88 9.11 10.51
CA TRP A 815 27.52 9.48 10.16
C TRP A 815 27.51 10.10 8.76
N ILE A 816 26.82 9.43 7.84
CA ILE A 816 26.57 9.92 6.49
C ILE A 816 25.21 10.58 6.52
N ARG A 817 25.19 11.91 6.41
CA ARG A 817 23.94 12.65 6.35
C ARG A 817 23.27 12.45 5.01
N ARG A 818 24.06 12.38 3.93
CA ARG A 818 23.57 12.23 2.58
C ARG A 818 24.59 11.62 1.65
N PHE A 819 24.14 10.76 0.78
CA PHE A 819 24.91 10.28 -0.37
C PHE A 819 24.06 10.34 -1.64
N SER A 820 24.66 10.77 -2.77
CA SER A 820 23.99 10.81 -4.04
C SER A 820 24.92 10.63 -5.23
N LEU A 821 24.35 10.21 -6.37
CA LEU A 821 25.00 10.02 -7.64
C LEU A 821 24.32 10.89 -8.70
N MET A 822 25.11 11.52 -9.58
CA MET A 822 24.68 12.17 -10.82
C MET A 822 25.49 11.63 -11.98
N GLN A 823 24.88 11.61 -13.17
CA GLN A 823 25.58 11.30 -14.43
C GLN A 823 25.47 12.50 -15.36
N ARG A 824 26.58 12.87 -15.98
CA ARG A 824 26.67 13.91 -16.99
C ARG A 824 27.06 13.30 -18.32
N GLY A 825 26.43 13.72 -19.40
CA GLY A 825 26.68 13.18 -20.71
C GLY A 825 25.65 13.66 -21.74
N GLN A 826 25.42 12.87 -22.78
CA GLN A 826 24.57 13.26 -23.91
C GLN A 826 23.58 12.18 -24.28
N PHE A 827 22.42 12.61 -24.77
CA PHE A 827 21.54 11.80 -25.59
C PHE A 827 21.98 12.02 -27.05
N LEU A 828 22.36 10.96 -27.74
CA LEU A 828 22.77 11.06 -29.14
C LEU A 828 21.53 11.17 -30.01
N THR A 829 21.68 11.86 -31.16
CA THR A 829 20.65 11.90 -32.20
C THR A 829 20.52 10.49 -32.77
N THR A 830 19.38 9.89 -32.71
CA THR A 830 19.02 8.80 -33.61
C THR A 830 19.01 9.38 -35.01
N GLU A 831 20.10 9.25 -35.77
CA GLU A 831 20.01 9.41 -37.19
C GLU A 831 18.98 8.40 -37.68
N SER A 832 17.87 8.93 -38.18
CA SER A 832 16.91 8.13 -38.91
C SER A 832 17.66 7.32 -39.96
N THR A 833 17.79 6.03 -39.76
CA THR A 833 18.14 5.08 -40.78
C THR A 833 16.97 5.02 -41.78
N GLU A 834 16.76 6.13 -42.50
CA GLU A 834 16.12 6.13 -43.82
C GLU A 834 17.23 5.89 -44.84
N ASN A 835 17.47 4.65 -45.16
CA ASN A 835 18.00 4.21 -46.41
C ASN A 835 17.46 2.82 -46.76
#